data_2827df08f0cc0c699d352e97fc26df20
#
_entry.id   2827df08f0cc0c699d352e97fc26df20
#
_cell.length_a   1.000
_cell.length_b   1.000
_cell.length_c   1.000
_cell.angle_alpha   90.00
_cell.angle_beta   90.00
_cell.angle_gamma   90.00
#
_symmetry.space_group_name_H-M   'P 1'
#
loop_
_entity.id
_entity.type
_entity.pdbx_description
1 polymer ?
#
loop_
_entity_poly.entity_id
_entity_poly.type
_entity_poly.pdbx_seq_one_letter_code
_entity_poly.pdbx_strand_id
1 'polypeptide(L)'
;MKVTIIGGGPGGLYFALLAKKAWPRWEITLYERNRPDDTFGFGVVFSDQTLDTFKAYDLVSYERIRRRFAYWGDVDVVYKGRVMRSGGNGFCGCSRNALLAILQDRCRELGVQIRFQTDVEGLEPFADSDLIVVADGINSKIREKHKDHFKPSIDLRPNKFTWLGSTRPLDAFKYFFRETPEGIILAHCYQYEEGRSTWVIETDEGTWKNFGFDTMSEAQMLPVLERVFADELDGHPLIANRSIWRNFPTITNATWVMGNAVLVGDAKATAHFSIGSGTKLAMEDAIALFESLKRQSTVKAALALYDTTRREEVEKTQHAANVSLAWFEHMKRYWGMDPLQFAFGVMSRSKQITWENLELRDPDFVHEVQRWFAADVRARGFDIDPANPPVPMFTPFRLRGMTLENRVVVSPMDQYSAVDGVPTDWHFVHYGSRAIGGAGLVYVEMTCTSPEGRISPGCTGLWNEHQRDAFKRIVDFCHANSQAKLCMQIGHSGRKGSTQLGWERMDHPLEQDNWPLVSASPIPYCEGESQVPREVSRSDMNAIVAEFVRATKYAEQAGFDMLELHMAHGYLLASFISPLTNVRADEYGGPIANRMRFPLEVFRACRAAWPQDKPLSVRVSATDWAPGGLSGDDLMALARMLKDAGCDLIDCSTGQTVPQQKPVYGRMYQAPFADWVRNEVGIATMTVGAISSADQVNTLLASGKADLVALARPHLANPYFTLQASAWYQHAPQHWPLQYLSGRDQAFRNALRDRAELTDVKLRARPASHELKDDSTAGVKRAA
;
A
#
# COMPACT_ATOMS: atom_id res chain seq x y z
N MET A 1 24.55 -36.74 6.32
CA MET A 1 23.44 -36.52 5.37
C MET A 1 24.02 -36.26 3.99
N LYS A 2 23.35 -36.79 2.98
CA LYS A 2 23.60 -36.50 1.57
C LYS A 2 22.63 -35.39 1.13
N VAL A 3 23.18 -34.26 0.70
CA VAL A 3 22.41 -33.08 0.33
C VAL A 3 22.68 -32.72 -1.12
N THR A 4 21.62 -32.63 -1.91
CA THR A 4 21.68 -32.15 -3.28
C THR A 4 21.12 -30.74 -3.38
N ILE A 5 21.83 -29.84 -4.03
CA ILE A 5 21.41 -28.45 -4.28
C ILE A 5 21.33 -28.23 -5.79
N ILE A 6 20.19 -27.80 -6.30
CA ILE A 6 19.95 -27.54 -7.71
C ILE A 6 19.87 -26.03 -7.89
N GLY A 7 20.89 -25.43 -8.52
CA GLY A 7 21.04 -24.01 -8.77
C GLY A 7 22.14 -23.37 -7.94
N GLY A 8 23.13 -22.77 -8.63
CA GLY A 8 24.28 -22.06 -8.08
C GLY A 8 24.09 -20.56 -7.93
N GLY A 9 22.84 -20.11 -7.74
CA GLY A 9 22.50 -18.75 -7.38
C GLY A 9 22.83 -18.42 -5.91
N PRO A 10 22.64 -17.16 -5.47
CA PRO A 10 22.98 -16.72 -4.10
C PRO A 10 22.35 -17.58 -3.00
N GLY A 11 21.07 -17.98 -3.16
CA GLY A 11 20.38 -18.81 -2.16
C GLY A 11 20.98 -20.23 -2.04
N GLY A 12 21.22 -20.90 -3.17
CA GLY A 12 21.78 -22.24 -3.18
C GLY A 12 23.21 -22.28 -2.64
N LEU A 13 24.08 -21.37 -3.09
CA LEU A 13 25.46 -21.25 -2.58
C LEU A 13 25.53 -20.88 -1.10
N TYR A 14 24.67 -19.94 -0.66
CA TYR A 14 24.69 -19.51 0.74
C TYR A 14 24.19 -20.62 1.67
N PHE A 15 23.15 -21.37 1.27
CA PHE A 15 22.72 -22.55 2.01
C PHE A 15 23.83 -23.62 2.06
N ALA A 16 24.48 -23.92 0.93
CA ALA A 16 25.58 -24.88 0.86
C ALA A 16 26.72 -24.53 1.85
N LEU A 17 27.10 -23.25 1.85
CA LEU A 17 28.12 -22.67 2.74
C LEU A 17 27.74 -22.86 4.21
N LEU A 18 26.55 -22.41 4.61
CA LEU A 18 26.08 -22.48 6.01
C LEU A 18 25.97 -23.93 6.50
N ALA A 19 25.37 -24.78 5.68
CA ALA A 19 25.22 -26.21 6.01
C ALA A 19 26.56 -26.91 6.13
N LYS A 20 27.49 -26.71 5.21
CA LYS A 20 28.82 -27.38 5.26
C LYS A 20 29.67 -26.88 6.39
N LYS A 21 29.57 -25.58 6.73
CA LYS A 21 30.24 -24.99 7.89
C LYS A 21 29.78 -25.60 9.22
N ALA A 22 28.45 -25.78 9.37
CA ALA A 22 27.86 -26.32 10.59
C ALA A 22 27.99 -27.84 10.70
N TRP A 23 27.90 -28.54 9.58
CA TRP A 23 27.98 -30.01 9.51
C TRP A 23 29.05 -30.46 8.50
N PRO A 24 30.35 -30.43 8.86
CA PRO A 24 31.45 -30.75 7.95
C PRO A 24 31.40 -32.15 7.36
N ARG A 25 30.70 -33.10 8.04
CA ARG A 25 30.54 -34.48 7.58
C ARG A 25 29.42 -34.67 6.55
N TRP A 26 28.61 -33.66 6.28
CA TRP A 26 27.57 -33.79 5.25
C TRP A 26 28.20 -33.81 3.86
N GLU A 27 27.66 -34.68 3.02
CA GLU A 27 28.04 -34.75 1.61
C GLU A 27 27.13 -33.78 0.86
N ILE A 28 27.67 -32.62 0.47
CA ILE A 28 26.91 -31.57 -0.21
C ILE A 28 27.42 -31.44 -1.62
N THR A 29 26.52 -31.68 -2.61
CA THR A 29 26.78 -31.48 -4.02
C THR A 29 25.81 -30.44 -4.59
N LEU A 30 26.35 -29.39 -5.22
CA LEU A 30 25.61 -28.35 -5.88
C LEU A 30 25.76 -28.47 -7.40
N TYR A 31 24.65 -28.42 -8.12
CA TYR A 31 24.57 -28.49 -9.58
C TYR A 31 24.18 -27.12 -10.14
N GLU A 32 24.95 -26.61 -11.11
CA GLU A 32 24.71 -25.35 -11.79
C GLU A 32 24.81 -25.55 -13.31
N ARG A 33 23.79 -25.09 -14.04
CA ARG A 33 23.72 -25.23 -15.51
C ARG A 33 24.68 -24.33 -16.27
N ASN A 34 25.04 -23.18 -15.71
CA ASN A 34 25.92 -22.20 -16.33
C ASN A 34 27.40 -22.47 -15.96
N ARG A 35 28.29 -21.73 -16.61
CA ARG A 35 29.70 -21.67 -16.21
C ARG A 35 29.90 -20.87 -14.95
N PRO A 36 31.03 -21.02 -14.24
CA PRO A 36 31.29 -20.31 -12.98
C PRO A 36 31.22 -18.78 -13.08
N ASP A 37 31.61 -18.26 -14.23
CA ASP A 37 31.72 -16.83 -14.57
C ASP A 37 30.50 -16.27 -15.33
N ASP A 38 29.52 -17.10 -15.63
CA ASP A 38 28.35 -16.71 -16.43
C ASP A 38 27.21 -16.25 -15.50
N THR A 39 26.80 -14.98 -15.60
CA THR A 39 25.68 -14.41 -14.85
C THR A 39 24.87 -13.44 -15.67
N PHE A 40 23.61 -13.26 -15.27
CA PHE A 40 22.71 -12.25 -15.84
C PHE A 40 22.71 -11.00 -14.97
N GLY A 41 22.53 -9.84 -15.62
CA GLY A 41 22.51 -8.54 -14.96
C GLY A 41 23.91 -8.08 -14.54
N PHE A 42 23.96 -7.05 -13.71
CA PHE A 42 25.19 -6.34 -13.40
C PHE A 42 25.43 -6.30 -11.87
N GLY A 43 24.70 -5.48 -11.16
CA GLY A 43 24.84 -5.29 -9.73
C GLY A 43 23.67 -5.86 -8.92
N VAL A 44 23.91 -6.05 -7.64
CA VAL A 44 22.92 -6.34 -6.61
C VAL A 44 23.00 -5.28 -5.53
N VAL A 45 21.86 -5.01 -4.85
CA VAL A 45 21.75 -4.00 -3.79
C VAL A 45 21.45 -4.67 -2.47
N PHE A 46 22.08 -4.19 -1.40
CA PHE A 46 21.80 -4.58 -0.02
C PHE A 46 21.62 -3.34 0.86
N SER A 47 20.88 -3.50 1.95
CA SER A 47 20.84 -2.53 3.05
C SER A 47 21.76 -2.94 4.20
N ASP A 48 22.15 -1.99 5.02
CA ASP A 48 22.97 -2.24 6.22
C ASP A 48 22.37 -3.32 7.13
N GLN A 49 21.04 -3.33 7.32
CA GLN A 49 20.36 -4.37 8.10
C GLN A 49 20.56 -5.78 7.53
N THR A 50 20.57 -5.91 6.20
CA THR A 50 20.83 -7.21 5.56
C THR A 50 22.26 -7.66 5.78
N LEU A 51 23.21 -6.73 5.76
CA LEU A 51 24.62 -7.01 5.97
C LEU A 51 24.92 -7.46 7.41
N ASP A 52 24.26 -6.87 8.42
CA ASP A 52 24.37 -7.32 9.82
C ASP A 52 23.96 -8.78 9.95
N THR A 53 22.91 -9.21 9.26
CA THR A 53 22.49 -10.60 9.23
C THR A 53 23.58 -11.50 8.63
N PHE A 54 24.15 -11.16 7.48
CA PHE A 54 25.20 -11.97 6.85
C PHE A 54 26.46 -12.05 7.68
N LYS A 55 26.85 -10.94 8.33
CA LYS A 55 27.98 -10.89 9.27
C LYS A 55 27.82 -11.89 10.41
N ALA A 56 26.61 -12.03 10.95
CA ALA A 56 26.33 -12.96 12.05
C ALA A 56 26.47 -14.44 11.64
N TYR A 57 26.17 -14.78 10.39
CA TYR A 57 26.18 -16.16 9.92
C TYR A 57 27.54 -16.63 9.36
N ASP A 58 28.23 -15.83 8.53
CA ASP A 58 29.58 -16.15 8.07
C ASP A 58 30.43 -14.90 7.87
N LEU A 59 31.23 -14.61 8.88
CA LEU A 59 32.15 -13.45 8.90
C LEU A 59 33.13 -13.44 7.71
N VAL A 60 33.60 -14.62 7.28
CA VAL A 60 34.59 -14.72 6.18
C VAL A 60 34.02 -14.26 4.85
N SER A 61 32.88 -14.80 4.46
CA SER A 61 32.23 -14.35 3.23
C SER A 61 31.78 -12.90 3.32
N TYR A 62 31.23 -12.49 4.47
CA TYR A 62 30.83 -11.11 4.73
C TYR A 62 32.00 -10.13 4.51
N GLU A 63 33.18 -10.36 5.12
CA GLU A 63 34.34 -9.45 4.97
C GLU A 63 34.84 -9.39 3.52
N ARG A 64 34.81 -10.51 2.79
CA ARG A 64 35.16 -10.52 1.36
C ARG A 64 34.18 -9.74 0.51
N ILE A 65 32.88 -9.88 0.78
CA ILE A 65 31.80 -9.17 0.06
C ILE A 65 31.88 -7.69 0.37
N ARG A 66 32.02 -7.32 1.68
CA ARG A 66 32.11 -5.94 2.14
C ARG A 66 33.20 -5.12 1.44
N ARG A 67 34.35 -5.73 1.16
CA ARG A 67 35.48 -5.07 0.45
C ARG A 67 35.20 -4.78 -1.03
N ARG A 68 34.10 -5.30 -1.58
CA ARG A 68 33.69 -5.11 -2.97
C ARG A 68 32.51 -4.18 -3.13
N PHE A 69 31.99 -3.64 -2.03
CA PHE A 69 30.81 -2.77 -2.08
C PHE A 69 31.16 -1.36 -2.55
N ALA A 70 30.26 -0.82 -3.39
CA ALA A 70 30.06 0.61 -3.54
C ALA A 70 28.96 1.05 -2.57
N TYR A 71 29.24 2.03 -1.69
CA TYR A 71 28.31 2.51 -0.68
C TYR A 71 27.69 3.83 -1.11
N TRP A 72 26.41 4.03 -0.79
CA TRP A 72 25.72 5.32 -0.90
C TRP A 72 24.65 5.47 0.16
N GLY A 73 24.50 6.69 0.69
CA GLY A 73 23.44 7.03 1.64
C GLY A 73 22.25 7.71 1.02
N ASP A 74 22.39 8.20 -0.21
CA ASP A 74 21.43 9.09 -0.84
C ASP A 74 20.61 8.38 -1.92
N VAL A 75 19.38 8.88 -2.10
CA VAL A 75 18.48 8.51 -3.20
C VAL A 75 18.08 9.81 -3.91
N ASP A 76 18.34 9.88 -5.21
CA ASP A 76 17.96 10.99 -6.07
C ASP A 76 16.74 10.60 -6.91
N VAL A 77 15.72 11.45 -6.89
CA VAL A 77 14.61 11.41 -7.82
C VAL A 77 14.78 12.55 -8.82
N VAL A 78 15.12 12.22 -10.05
CA VAL A 78 15.30 13.19 -11.15
C VAL A 78 14.01 13.21 -11.98
N TYR A 79 13.29 14.32 -11.88
CA TYR A 79 11.97 14.47 -12.48
C TYR A 79 11.78 15.89 -13.00
N LYS A 80 11.42 16.03 -14.28
CA LYS A 80 11.22 17.32 -14.97
C LYS A 80 12.44 18.28 -14.81
N GLY A 81 13.64 17.74 -14.95
CA GLY A 81 14.88 18.51 -14.87
C GLY A 81 15.31 18.93 -13.46
N ARG A 82 14.58 18.52 -12.41
CA ARG A 82 14.92 18.78 -11.00
C ARG A 82 15.41 17.50 -10.34
N VAL A 83 16.40 17.65 -9.46
CA VAL A 83 16.93 16.58 -8.61
C VAL A 83 16.43 16.82 -7.19
N MET A 84 15.65 15.87 -6.67
CA MET A 84 15.24 15.85 -5.26
C MET A 84 16.00 14.73 -4.57
N ARG A 85 16.87 15.08 -3.63
CA ARG A 85 17.73 14.15 -2.90
C ARG A 85 17.15 13.86 -1.52
N SER A 86 17.12 12.58 -1.15
CA SER A 86 16.83 12.13 0.21
C SER A 86 18.01 11.31 0.74
N GLY A 87 18.56 11.74 1.87
CA GLY A 87 19.72 11.14 2.50
C GLY A 87 19.42 10.02 3.49
N GLY A 88 20.48 9.53 4.13
CA GLY A 88 20.38 8.63 5.29
C GLY A 88 19.81 7.23 5.03
N ASN A 89 19.85 6.73 3.79
CA ASN A 89 19.21 5.46 3.43
C ASN A 89 20.07 4.21 3.72
N GLY A 90 21.41 4.29 3.70
CA GLY A 90 22.31 3.19 4.03
C GLY A 90 22.21 1.98 3.09
N PHE A 91 22.60 2.17 1.83
CA PHE A 91 22.63 1.12 0.80
C PHE A 91 24.04 0.85 0.30
N CYS A 92 24.24 -0.35 -0.26
CA CYS A 92 25.44 -0.69 -0.98
C CYS A 92 25.14 -1.55 -2.20
N GLY A 93 25.99 -1.42 -3.22
CA GLY A 93 25.96 -2.23 -4.43
C GLY A 93 27.18 -3.14 -4.50
N CYS A 94 26.98 -4.32 -5.09
CA CYS A 94 28.05 -5.26 -5.37
C CYS A 94 27.86 -5.87 -6.75
N SER A 95 28.96 -6.10 -7.47
CA SER A 95 28.93 -6.88 -8.71
C SER A 95 28.35 -8.28 -8.42
N ARG A 96 27.36 -8.69 -9.21
CA ARG A 96 26.75 -10.02 -9.08
C ARG A 96 27.78 -11.13 -9.32
N ASN A 97 28.69 -10.94 -10.28
CA ASN A 97 29.78 -11.86 -10.52
C ASN A 97 30.70 -11.99 -9.31
N ALA A 98 31.10 -10.86 -8.72
CA ALA A 98 31.95 -10.87 -7.53
C ALA A 98 31.28 -11.58 -6.34
N LEU A 99 29.98 -11.31 -6.11
CA LEU A 99 29.21 -11.98 -5.06
C LEU A 99 29.22 -13.51 -5.26
N LEU A 100 28.88 -13.98 -6.46
CA LEU A 100 28.83 -15.41 -6.76
C LEU A 100 30.21 -16.06 -6.64
N ALA A 101 31.27 -15.44 -7.16
CA ALA A 101 32.65 -15.94 -7.05
C ALA A 101 33.07 -16.11 -5.59
N ILE A 102 32.81 -15.10 -4.73
CA ILE A 102 33.12 -15.16 -3.29
C ILE A 102 32.39 -16.33 -2.62
N LEU A 103 31.11 -16.51 -2.91
CA LEU A 103 30.32 -17.60 -2.32
C LEU A 103 30.76 -18.97 -2.85
N GLN A 104 31.10 -19.09 -4.15
CA GLN A 104 31.64 -20.32 -4.75
C GLN A 104 32.98 -20.69 -4.12
N ASP A 105 33.90 -19.74 -3.97
CA ASP A 105 35.20 -19.98 -3.36
C ASP A 105 35.06 -20.41 -1.91
N ARG A 106 34.16 -19.74 -1.17
CA ARG A 106 33.89 -20.11 0.20
C ARG A 106 33.29 -21.51 0.35
N CYS A 107 32.42 -21.90 -0.57
CA CYS A 107 31.87 -23.27 -0.66
C CYS A 107 32.97 -24.30 -0.91
N ARG A 108 33.90 -24.03 -1.84
CA ARG A 108 35.06 -24.93 -2.16
C ARG A 108 36.00 -25.08 -0.96
N GLU A 109 36.33 -23.96 -0.30
CA GLU A 109 37.14 -23.96 0.92
C GLU A 109 36.57 -24.86 2.04
N LEU A 110 35.26 -24.91 2.16
CA LEU A 110 34.55 -25.74 3.12
C LEU A 110 34.41 -27.21 2.67
N GLY A 111 34.67 -27.52 1.40
CA GLY A 111 34.55 -28.86 0.83
C GLY A 111 33.17 -29.18 0.23
N VAL A 112 32.42 -28.18 -0.22
CA VAL A 112 31.23 -28.38 -1.07
C VAL A 112 31.66 -28.77 -2.47
N GLN A 113 31.06 -29.81 -3.03
CA GLN A 113 31.26 -30.18 -4.44
C GLN A 113 30.34 -29.33 -5.32
N ILE A 114 30.93 -28.56 -6.24
CA ILE A 114 30.16 -27.75 -7.21
C ILE A 114 30.38 -28.35 -8.60
N ARG A 115 29.27 -28.70 -9.29
CA ARG A 115 29.25 -29.23 -10.64
C ARG A 115 28.61 -28.20 -11.56
N PHE A 116 29.44 -27.46 -12.29
CA PHE A 116 29.00 -26.51 -13.31
C PHE A 116 28.63 -27.20 -14.61
N GLN A 117 27.95 -26.46 -15.49
CA GLN A 117 27.50 -26.93 -16.81
C GLN A 117 26.68 -28.24 -16.73
N THR A 118 25.93 -28.37 -15.61
CA THR A 118 25.10 -29.54 -15.35
C THR A 118 23.65 -29.08 -15.13
N ASP A 119 22.85 -29.25 -16.16
CA ASP A 119 21.43 -28.91 -16.12
C ASP A 119 20.63 -30.07 -15.50
N VAL A 120 19.80 -29.76 -14.52
CA VAL A 120 18.98 -30.74 -13.80
C VAL A 120 17.51 -30.54 -14.19
N GLU A 121 16.90 -31.58 -14.77
CA GLU A 121 15.54 -31.54 -15.28
C GLU A 121 14.52 -32.29 -14.40
N GLY A 122 14.97 -32.95 -13.34
CA GLY A 122 14.09 -33.71 -12.45
C GLY A 122 14.78 -34.15 -11.18
N LEU A 123 14.01 -34.67 -10.24
CA LEU A 123 14.47 -35.12 -8.92
C LEU A 123 14.87 -36.61 -8.89
N GLU A 124 14.50 -37.36 -9.89
CA GLU A 124 14.70 -38.82 -9.97
C GLU A 124 16.17 -39.24 -9.80
N PRO A 125 17.16 -38.54 -10.36
CA PRO A 125 18.57 -38.90 -10.18
C PRO A 125 19.08 -38.73 -8.75
N PHE A 126 18.32 -38.08 -7.89
CA PHE A 126 18.69 -37.73 -6.50
C PHE A 126 17.79 -38.38 -5.45
N ALA A 127 17.13 -39.49 -5.80
CA ALA A 127 16.21 -40.19 -4.91
C ALA A 127 16.91 -40.74 -3.63
N ASP A 128 18.23 -40.87 -3.65
CA ASP A 128 19.07 -41.28 -2.52
C ASP A 128 19.55 -40.11 -1.64
N SER A 129 19.15 -38.86 -1.98
CA SER A 129 19.48 -37.70 -1.15
C SER A 129 18.57 -37.59 0.05
N ASP A 130 19.12 -37.28 1.21
CA ASP A 130 18.36 -36.99 2.42
C ASP A 130 17.59 -35.66 2.32
N LEU A 131 18.15 -34.67 1.59
CA LEU A 131 17.58 -33.34 1.38
C LEU A 131 17.91 -32.86 -0.03
N ILE A 132 16.91 -32.32 -0.74
CA ILE A 132 17.08 -31.68 -2.03
C ILE A 132 16.65 -30.21 -1.92
N VAL A 133 17.56 -29.27 -2.18
CA VAL A 133 17.29 -27.82 -2.19
C VAL A 133 17.20 -27.34 -3.62
N VAL A 134 16.02 -26.87 -4.03
CA VAL A 134 15.74 -26.39 -5.38
C VAL A 134 15.86 -24.86 -5.40
N ALA A 135 16.94 -24.36 -5.94
CA ALA A 135 17.30 -22.95 -6.05
C ALA A 135 17.62 -22.56 -7.51
N ASP A 136 16.93 -23.21 -8.48
CA ASP A 136 17.18 -23.11 -9.93
C ASP A 136 16.55 -21.87 -10.58
N GLY A 137 16.04 -20.94 -9.75
CA GLY A 137 15.67 -19.58 -10.13
C GLY A 137 14.28 -19.44 -10.74
N ILE A 138 14.06 -18.26 -11.34
CA ILE A 138 12.74 -17.81 -11.83
C ILE A 138 12.12 -18.76 -12.85
N ASN A 139 12.93 -19.40 -13.68
CA ASN A 139 12.52 -20.39 -14.69
C ASN A 139 12.73 -21.82 -14.18
N SER A 140 12.42 -22.10 -12.94
CA SER A 140 12.60 -23.41 -12.31
C SER A 140 11.94 -24.54 -13.12
N LYS A 141 12.77 -25.45 -13.65
CA LYS A 141 12.31 -26.65 -14.33
C LYS A 141 11.64 -27.64 -13.38
N ILE A 142 12.16 -27.71 -12.16
CA ILE A 142 11.62 -28.59 -11.10
C ILE A 142 10.22 -28.14 -10.69
N ARG A 143 10.02 -26.83 -10.45
CA ARG A 143 8.69 -26.26 -10.14
C ARG A 143 7.69 -26.58 -11.26
N GLU A 144 8.07 -26.37 -12.53
CA GLU A 144 7.20 -26.61 -13.67
C GLU A 144 6.88 -28.10 -13.83
N LYS A 145 7.88 -28.98 -13.69
CA LYS A 145 7.67 -30.44 -13.77
C LYS A 145 6.71 -30.96 -12.68
N HIS A 146 6.73 -30.33 -11.51
CA HIS A 146 5.90 -30.70 -10.36
C HIS A 146 4.80 -29.66 -10.04
N LYS A 147 4.29 -28.96 -11.06
CA LYS A 147 3.31 -27.88 -10.90
C LYS A 147 2.01 -28.31 -10.24
N ASP A 148 1.58 -29.55 -10.43
CA ASP A 148 0.37 -30.09 -9.79
C ASP A 148 0.51 -30.19 -8.27
N HIS A 149 1.74 -30.34 -7.77
CA HIS A 149 2.06 -30.36 -6.34
C HIS A 149 2.28 -28.93 -5.81
N PHE A 150 3.19 -28.17 -6.41
CA PHE A 150 3.56 -26.82 -5.95
C PHE A 150 2.46 -25.78 -6.21
N LYS A 151 1.60 -26.02 -7.22
CA LYS A 151 0.50 -25.14 -7.65
C LYS A 151 0.99 -23.69 -7.81
N PRO A 152 1.93 -23.42 -8.72
CA PRO A 152 2.43 -22.09 -8.96
C PRO A 152 1.33 -21.19 -9.50
N SER A 153 1.33 -19.93 -9.03
CA SER A 153 0.64 -18.82 -9.66
C SER A 153 1.69 -17.88 -10.25
N ILE A 154 1.58 -17.56 -11.52
CA ILE A 154 2.50 -16.68 -12.24
C ILE A 154 1.71 -15.54 -12.83
N ASP A 155 1.90 -14.34 -12.27
CA ASP A 155 1.31 -13.09 -12.75
C ASP A 155 2.37 -12.30 -13.53
N LEU A 156 2.22 -12.21 -14.87
CA LEU A 156 3.09 -11.43 -15.72
C LEU A 156 2.66 -9.97 -15.68
N ARG A 157 3.51 -9.13 -15.08
CA ARG A 157 3.23 -7.70 -14.92
C ARG A 157 3.30 -6.97 -16.27
N PRO A 158 2.46 -5.93 -16.48
CA PRO A 158 2.34 -5.29 -17.79
C PRO A 158 3.58 -4.51 -18.25
N ASN A 159 4.31 -3.88 -17.31
CA ASN A 159 5.49 -3.09 -17.69
C ASN A 159 6.58 -3.95 -18.30
N LYS A 160 7.29 -3.36 -19.26
CA LYS A 160 8.49 -3.91 -19.87
C LYS A 160 9.73 -3.35 -19.20
N PHE A 161 10.72 -4.19 -18.96
CA PHE A 161 12.01 -3.73 -18.45
C PHE A 161 13.17 -4.43 -19.17
N THR A 162 14.31 -3.76 -19.19
CA THR A 162 15.59 -4.33 -19.61
C THR A 162 16.68 -3.95 -18.61
N TRP A 163 17.68 -4.83 -18.47
CA TRP A 163 18.75 -4.67 -17.49
C TRP A 163 20.07 -4.38 -18.20
N LEU A 164 20.59 -3.17 -18.01
CA LEU A 164 21.80 -2.67 -18.64
C LEU A 164 22.85 -2.29 -17.59
N GLY A 165 24.10 -2.15 -18.03
CA GLY A 165 25.18 -1.52 -17.29
C GLY A 165 25.60 -0.21 -17.95
N SER A 166 26.46 0.55 -17.26
CA SER A 166 27.17 1.70 -17.84
C SER A 166 28.52 1.88 -17.15
N THR A 167 29.42 2.59 -17.80
CA THR A 167 30.66 3.09 -17.19
C THR A 167 30.44 4.41 -16.43
N ARG A 168 29.22 4.93 -16.40
CA ARG A 168 28.85 6.14 -15.65
C ARG A 168 28.99 5.89 -14.14
N PRO A 169 29.87 6.60 -13.40
CA PRO A 169 29.90 6.53 -11.94
C PRO A 169 28.69 7.25 -11.34
N LEU A 170 28.15 6.73 -10.24
CA LEU A 170 27.01 7.30 -9.54
C LEU A 170 27.31 7.41 -8.03
N ASP A 171 26.96 8.56 -7.44
CA ASP A 171 27.15 8.89 -6.02
C ASP A 171 25.95 8.53 -5.14
N ALA A 172 24.82 8.16 -5.76
CA ALA A 172 23.57 7.87 -5.11
C ALA A 172 22.80 6.79 -5.87
N PHE A 173 21.77 6.23 -5.26
CA PHE A 173 20.73 5.54 -6.02
C PHE A 173 19.92 6.59 -6.79
N LYS A 174 19.77 6.45 -8.10
CA LYS A 174 19.08 7.45 -8.92
C LYS A 174 17.89 6.87 -9.67
N TYR A 175 16.76 7.55 -9.57
CA TYR A 175 15.61 7.36 -10.43
C TYR A 175 15.60 8.47 -11.48
N PHE A 176 15.79 8.14 -12.76
CA PHE A 176 15.68 9.08 -13.86
C PHE A 176 14.35 8.90 -14.56
N PHE A 177 13.46 9.88 -14.45
CA PHE A 177 12.16 9.90 -15.12
C PHE A 177 12.23 10.83 -16.33
N ARG A 178 11.97 10.27 -17.51
CA ARG A 178 11.99 11.01 -18.79
C ARG A 178 10.65 10.93 -19.50
N GLU A 179 10.17 12.07 -19.98
CA GLU A 179 9.06 12.18 -20.92
C GLU A 179 9.62 12.39 -22.31
N THR A 180 9.14 11.59 -23.24
CA THR A 180 9.52 11.63 -24.66
C THR A 180 8.26 11.68 -25.52
N PRO A 181 8.36 11.98 -26.83
CA PRO A 181 7.22 11.88 -27.73
C PRO A 181 6.56 10.50 -27.76
N GLU A 182 7.32 9.45 -27.49
CA GLU A 182 6.87 8.05 -27.47
C GLU A 182 6.13 7.72 -26.16
N GLY A 183 6.44 8.42 -25.07
CA GLY A 183 5.83 8.25 -23.75
C GLY A 183 6.83 8.41 -22.59
N ILE A 184 6.43 7.91 -21.41
CA ILE A 184 7.25 8.02 -20.20
C ILE A 184 8.11 6.77 -20.04
N ILE A 185 9.41 6.99 -19.81
CA ILE A 185 10.40 5.93 -19.56
C ILE A 185 11.21 6.30 -18.31
N LEU A 186 11.59 5.31 -17.55
CA LEU A 186 12.38 5.53 -16.34
C LEU A 186 13.59 4.60 -16.29
N ALA A 187 14.64 5.03 -15.57
CA ALA A 187 15.79 4.21 -15.25
C ALA A 187 16.03 4.18 -13.74
N HIS A 188 16.19 2.97 -13.18
CA HIS A 188 16.65 2.73 -11.81
C HIS A 188 18.16 2.49 -11.85
N CYS A 189 18.94 3.41 -11.30
CA CYS A 189 20.39 3.41 -11.47
C CYS A 189 21.12 3.39 -10.14
N TYR A 190 22.18 2.60 -10.05
CA TYR A 190 23.06 2.56 -8.87
C TYR A 190 24.45 2.02 -9.22
N GLN A 191 25.45 2.52 -8.52
CA GLN A 191 26.81 2.02 -8.65
C GLN A 191 26.96 0.66 -7.96
N TYR A 192 27.66 -0.29 -8.57
CA TYR A 192 27.91 -1.60 -7.97
C TYR A 192 29.41 -1.94 -7.85
N GLU A 193 30.26 -1.20 -8.54
CA GLU A 193 31.71 -1.20 -8.37
C GLU A 193 32.25 0.14 -8.90
N GLU A 194 33.54 0.44 -8.67
CA GLU A 194 34.14 1.68 -9.10
C GLU A 194 34.05 1.87 -10.61
N GLY A 195 33.50 3.02 -11.05
CA GLY A 195 33.28 3.34 -12.45
C GLY A 195 32.28 2.44 -13.18
N ARG A 196 31.42 1.71 -12.47
CA ARG A 196 30.40 0.82 -13.07
C ARG A 196 29.05 0.97 -12.37
N SER A 197 28.02 1.15 -13.15
CA SER A 197 26.64 1.29 -12.66
C SER A 197 25.67 0.36 -13.37
N THR A 198 24.63 -0.05 -12.64
CA THR A 198 23.47 -0.75 -13.17
C THR A 198 22.44 0.25 -13.62
N TRP A 199 21.75 -0.04 -14.72
CA TRP A 199 20.67 0.72 -15.32
C TRP A 199 19.50 -0.23 -15.63
N VAL A 200 18.50 -0.27 -14.78
CA VAL A 200 17.27 -1.02 -15.07
C VAL A 200 16.29 -0.04 -15.67
N ILE A 201 16.04 -0.19 -16.97
CA ILE A 201 15.13 0.70 -17.72
C ILE A 201 13.76 0.06 -17.79
N GLU A 202 12.72 0.82 -17.44
CA GLU A 202 11.34 0.35 -17.33
C GLU A 202 10.38 1.32 -18.02
N THR A 203 9.36 0.78 -18.69
CA THR A 203 8.27 1.56 -19.30
C THR A 203 7.02 0.73 -19.50
N ASP A 204 5.87 1.36 -19.74
CA ASP A 204 4.63 0.67 -20.12
C ASP A 204 4.71 0.08 -21.54
N GLU A 205 3.85 -0.89 -21.83
CA GLU A 205 3.83 -1.61 -23.10
C GLU A 205 3.55 -0.68 -24.30
N GLY A 206 2.70 0.34 -24.13
CA GLY A 206 2.40 1.30 -25.19
C GLY A 206 3.63 2.12 -25.57
N THR A 207 4.31 2.69 -24.59
CA THR A 207 5.57 3.43 -24.76
C THR A 207 6.65 2.54 -25.38
N TRP A 208 6.79 1.30 -24.92
CA TRP A 208 7.74 0.32 -25.45
C TRP A 208 7.52 0.03 -26.95
N LYS A 209 6.24 -0.12 -27.37
CA LYS A 209 5.87 -0.30 -28.79
C LYS A 209 6.10 0.97 -29.61
N ASN A 210 5.78 2.15 -29.06
CA ASN A 210 5.99 3.42 -29.74
C ASN A 210 7.47 3.69 -30.06
N PHE A 211 8.39 3.25 -29.20
CA PHE A 211 9.83 3.26 -29.47
C PHE A 211 10.25 2.22 -30.52
N GLY A 212 9.43 1.22 -30.82
CA GLY A 212 9.75 0.10 -31.67
C GLY A 212 10.64 -0.96 -31.03
N PHE A 213 10.75 -0.97 -29.70
CA PHE A 213 11.60 -1.92 -28.96
C PHE A 213 11.14 -3.37 -29.08
N ASP A 214 9.90 -3.61 -29.51
CA ASP A 214 9.34 -4.93 -29.79
C ASP A 214 9.99 -5.63 -30.99
N THR A 215 10.57 -4.86 -31.92
CA THR A 215 11.20 -5.35 -33.14
C THR A 215 12.73 -5.16 -33.19
N MET A 216 13.27 -4.36 -32.24
CA MET A 216 14.70 -4.05 -32.19
C MET A 216 15.52 -5.17 -31.55
N SER A 217 16.68 -5.44 -32.12
CA SER A 217 17.73 -6.22 -31.47
C SER A 217 18.39 -5.42 -30.34
N GLU A 218 19.13 -6.11 -29.46
CA GLU A 218 19.93 -5.50 -28.40
C GLU A 218 20.84 -4.38 -28.93
N ALA A 219 21.53 -4.59 -30.03
CA ALA A 219 22.42 -3.61 -30.64
C ALA A 219 21.68 -2.38 -31.20
N GLN A 220 20.43 -2.53 -31.62
CA GLN A 220 19.62 -1.42 -32.15
C GLN A 220 18.99 -0.58 -31.04
N MET A 221 18.61 -1.18 -29.91
CA MET A 221 17.97 -0.44 -28.79
C MET A 221 18.98 0.44 -28.03
N LEU A 222 20.26 0.05 -27.92
CA LEU A 222 21.27 0.78 -27.14
C LEU A 222 21.38 2.25 -27.55
N PRO A 223 21.62 2.58 -28.85
CA PRO A 223 21.74 3.98 -29.29
C PRO A 223 20.45 4.79 -29.09
N VAL A 224 19.28 4.14 -29.07
CA VAL A 224 18.01 4.81 -28.76
C VAL A 224 17.96 5.20 -27.30
N LEU A 225 18.27 4.27 -26.38
CA LEU A 225 18.30 4.51 -24.95
C LEU A 225 19.39 5.51 -24.54
N GLU A 226 20.56 5.46 -25.19
CA GLU A 226 21.63 6.44 -24.97
C GLU A 226 21.22 7.86 -25.38
N ARG A 227 20.41 8.04 -26.41
CA ARG A 227 19.84 9.35 -26.76
C ARG A 227 18.79 9.80 -25.73
N VAL A 228 17.95 8.89 -25.26
CA VAL A 228 16.91 9.21 -24.26
C VAL A 228 17.53 9.68 -22.94
N PHE A 229 18.60 9.05 -22.51
CA PHE A 229 19.29 9.33 -21.24
C PHE A 229 20.64 10.04 -21.45
N ALA A 230 20.81 10.79 -22.53
CA ALA A 230 22.11 11.40 -22.88
C ALA A 230 22.67 12.31 -21.78
N ASP A 231 21.79 13.13 -21.16
CA ASP A 231 22.18 14.04 -20.06
C ASP A 231 22.62 13.25 -18.82
N GLU A 232 21.92 12.16 -18.49
CA GLU A 232 22.20 11.34 -17.32
C GLU A 232 23.41 10.43 -17.52
N LEU A 233 23.66 10.00 -18.73
CA LEU A 233 24.82 9.19 -19.09
C LEU A 233 26.10 10.02 -19.15
N ASP A 234 26.02 11.34 -19.43
CA ASP A 234 27.16 12.27 -19.44
C ASP A 234 28.31 11.76 -20.31
N GLY A 235 27.98 11.29 -21.52
CA GLY A 235 28.94 10.75 -22.49
C GLY A 235 29.41 9.32 -22.22
N HIS A 236 28.94 8.64 -21.19
CA HIS A 236 29.24 7.24 -20.92
C HIS A 236 28.32 6.31 -21.70
N PRO A 237 28.81 5.18 -22.25
CA PRO A 237 27.98 4.23 -22.99
C PRO A 237 27.14 3.35 -22.06
N LEU A 238 26.04 2.85 -22.61
CA LEU A 238 25.31 1.72 -22.04
C LEU A 238 26.00 0.40 -22.47
N ILE A 239 25.97 -0.56 -21.56
CA ILE A 239 26.55 -1.89 -21.72
C ILE A 239 25.44 -2.93 -21.64
N ALA A 240 25.34 -3.79 -22.66
CA ALA A 240 24.40 -4.90 -22.64
C ALA A 240 25.08 -6.21 -22.21
N ASN A 241 24.31 -7.08 -21.55
CA ASN A 241 24.71 -8.43 -21.19
C ASN A 241 23.48 -9.35 -21.30
N ARG A 242 23.12 -9.76 -22.49
CA ARG A 242 21.88 -10.48 -22.82
C ARG A 242 20.65 -9.68 -22.33
N SER A 243 20.68 -8.38 -22.58
CA SER A 243 19.72 -7.37 -22.08
C SER A 243 18.51 -7.31 -23.00
N ILE A 244 17.59 -8.25 -22.84
CA ILE A 244 16.33 -8.29 -23.59
C ILE A 244 15.20 -7.69 -22.80
N TRP A 245 14.25 -7.05 -23.47
CA TRP A 245 13.01 -6.60 -22.89
C TRP A 245 12.14 -7.77 -22.44
N ARG A 246 11.61 -7.69 -21.23
CA ARG A 246 10.74 -8.72 -20.66
C ARG A 246 9.73 -8.13 -19.68
N ASN A 247 8.69 -8.88 -19.42
CA ASN A 247 7.76 -8.60 -18.32
C ASN A 247 8.27 -9.24 -17.03
N PHE A 248 8.00 -8.62 -15.90
CA PHE A 248 8.35 -9.21 -14.61
C PHE A 248 7.29 -10.26 -14.21
N PRO A 249 7.67 -11.52 -13.92
CA PRO A 249 6.74 -12.50 -13.38
C PRO A 249 6.71 -12.43 -11.85
N THR A 250 5.55 -12.14 -11.28
CA THR A 250 5.30 -12.34 -9.85
C THR A 250 4.91 -13.80 -9.64
N ILE A 251 5.77 -14.56 -8.99
CA ILE A 251 5.62 -16.00 -8.77
C ILE A 251 5.28 -16.25 -7.31
N THR A 252 4.25 -17.05 -7.06
CA THR A 252 3.92 -17.65 -5.77
C THR A 252 3.67 -19.14 -5.93
N ASN A 253 3.82 -19.91 -4.86
CA ASN A 253 3.51 -21.34 -4.85
C ASN A 253 2.65 -21.70 -3.63
N ALA A 254 1.63 -22.53 -3.80
CA ALA A 254 0.74 -22.95 -2.71
C ALA A 254 1.48 -23.73 -1.62
N THR A 255 2.45 -24.56 -2.01
CA THR A 255 3.39 -25.24 -1.11
C THR A 255 4.83 -25.08 -1.61
N TRP A 256 5.78 -25.11 -0.71
CA TRP A 256 7.21 -25.01 -1.03
C TRP A 256 7.96 -26.34 -0.84
N VAL A 257 7.31 -27.34 -0.26
CA VAL A 257 7.91 -28.61 0.15
C VAL A 257 7.24 -29.77 -0.56
N MET A 258 8.03 -30.69 -1.10
CA MET A 258 7.59 -31.94 -1.69
C MET A 258 8.50 -33.07 -1.22
N GLY A 259 8.01 -33.90 -0.27
CA GLY A 259 8.82 -34.95 0.34
C GLY A 259 10.05 -34.41 1.07
N ASN A 260 11.24 -34.71 0.57
CA ASN A 260 12.52 -34.19 1.04
C ASN A 260 13.07 -33.03 0.16
N ALA A 261 12.29 -32.56 -0.82
CA ALA A 261 12.66 -31.45 -1.67
C ALA A 261 12.00 -30.14 -1.20
N VAL A 262 12.72 -29.02 -1.30
CA VAL A 262 12.25 -27.68 -0.90
C VAL A 262 12.69 -26.60 -1.89
N LEU A 263 11.75 -25.69 -2.23
CA LEU A 263 12.00 -24.52 -3.06
C LEU A 263 12.63 -23.38 -2.25
N VAL A 264 13.63 -22.71 -2.83
CA VAL A 264 14.36 -21.57 -2.25
C VAL A 264 14.54 -20.46 -3.29
N GLY A 265 14.49 -19.21 -2.86
CA GLY A 265 14.71 -18.04 -3.74
C GLY A 265 13.64 -17.90 -4.83
N ASP A 266 14.04 -17.47 -6.03
CA ASP A 266 13.11 -17.18 -7.12
C ASP A 266 12.37 -18.42 -7.67
N ALA A 267 12.86 -19.62 -7.41
CA ALA A 267 12.13 -20.86 -7.68
C ALA A 267 10.84 -20.94 -6.85
N LYS A 268 10.89 -20.40 -5.64
CA LYS A 268 9.80 -20.37 -4.66
C LYS A 268 8.88 -19.17 -4.82
N ALA A 269 9.47 -17.98 -4.84
CA ALA A 269 8.73 -16.71 -4.84
C ALA A 269 9.61 -15.57 -5.38
N THR A 270 9.06 -14.71 -6.22
CA THR A 270 9.77 -13.54 -6.76
C THR A 270 9.28 -12.25 -6.12
N ALA A 271 10.18 -11.30 -5.90
CA ALA A 271 9.86 -9.93 -5.52
C ALA A 271 10.40 -8.96 -6.57
N HIS A 272 9.57 -7.97 -6.97
CA HIS A 272 9.94 -7.01 -8.01
C HIS A 272 11.22 -6.25 -7.63
N PHE A 273 12.07 -5.99 -8.63
CA PHE A 273 13.38 -5.34 -8.45
C PHE A 273 13.31 -3.93 -7.86
N SER A 274 12.16 -3.24 -7.97
CA SER A 274 11.97 -1.87 -7.48
C SER A 274 12.20 -1.67 -5.98
N ILE A 275 12.25 -2.75 -5.19
CA ILE A 275 12.59 -2.69 -3.75
C ILE A 275 13.96 -3.34 -3.44
N GLY A 276 14.69 -3.81 -4.46
CA GLY A 276 16.05 -4.36 -4.31
C GLY A 276 16.14 -5.66 -3.49
N SER A 277 15.07 -6.46 -3.39
CA SER A 277 14.98 -7.55 -2.40
C SER A 277 15.24 -8.97 -2.93
N GLY A 278 15.39 -9.21 -4.23
CA GLY A 278 15.46 -10.57 -4.79
C GLY A 278 16.63 -11.40 -4.23
N THR A 279 17.85 -10.88 -4.31
CA THR A 279 19.04 -11.55 -3.77
C THR A 279 18.99 -11.70 -2.24
N LYS A 280 18.54 -10.64 -1.55
CA LYS A 280 18.29 -10.66 -0.10
C LYS A 280 17.37 -11.80 0.30
N LEU A 281 16.20 -11.90 -0.32
CA LEU A 281 15.21 -12.95 -0.03
C LEU A 281 15.78 -14.35 -0.23
N ALA A 282 16.54 -14.58 -1.31
CA ALA A 282 17.14 -15.88 -1.57
C ALA A 282 18.17 -16.27 -0.51
N MET A 283 19.00 -15.33 -0.02
CA MET A 283 19.97 -15.60 1.03
C MET A 283 19.30 -15.75 2.40
N GLU A 284 18.28 -14.99 2.70
CA GLU A 284 17.47 -15.15 3.91
C GLU A 284 16.69 -16.48 3.95
N ASP A 285 16.23 -16.96 2.79
CA ASP A 285 15.62 -18.30 2.66
C ASP A 285 16.64 -19.38 3.04
N ALA A 286 17.88 -19.24 2.57
CA ALA A 286 18.98 -20.13 2.92
C ALA A 286 19.23 -20.15 4.45
N ILE A 287 19.22 -18.99 5.08
CA ILE A 287 19.34 -18.86 6.53
C ILE A 287 18.17 -19.53 7.25
N ALA A 288 16.94 -19.26 6.82
CA ALA A 288 15.74 -19.81 7.45
C ALA A 288 15.69 -21.34 7.35
N LEU A 289 16.07 -21.91 6.19
CA LEU A 289 16.18 -23.35 6.00
C LEU A 289 17.28 -23.94 6.90
N PHE A 290 18.43 -23.30 6.94
CA PHE A 290 19.55 -23.69 7.82
C PHE A 290 19.14 -23.68 9.30
N GLU A 291 18.51 -22.63 9.79
CA GLU A 291 18.05 -22.54 11.18
C GLU A 291 16.95 -23.57 11.49
N SER A 292 16.09 -23.87 10.53
CA SER A 292 15.07 -24.91 10.69
C SER A 292 15.71 -26.30 10.85
N LEU A 293 16.75 -26.58 10.07
CA LEU A 293 17.50 -27.85 10.18
C LEU A 293 18.29 -27.95 11.52
N LYS A 294 18.75 -26.83 12.09
CA LYS A 294 19.37 -26.82 13.43
C LYS A 294 18.39 -27.12 14.55
N ARG A 295 17.14 -26.66 14.41
CA ARG A 295 16.11 -26.73 15.46
C ARG A 295 15.35 -28.06 15.49
N GLN A 296 15.38 -28.82 14.40
CA GLN A 296 14.59 -30.03 14.24
C GLN A 296 15.48 -31.26 14.08
N SER A 297 15.02 -32.40 14.60
CA SER A 297 15.75 -33.67 14.54
C SER A 297 15.56 -34.41 13.22
N THR A 298 14.57 -34.07 12.42
CA THR A 298 14.28 -34.71 11.11
C THR A 298 14.15 -33.67 10.01
N VAL A 299 14.54 -34.05 8.78
CA VAL A 299 14.38 -33.19 7.60
C VAL A 299 12.91 -32.81 7.40
N LYS A 300 11.99 -33.75 7.53
CA LYS A 300 10.55 -33.51 7.37
C LYS A 300 10.04 -32.41 8.32
N ALA A 301 10.42 -32.47 9.60
CA ALA A 301 10.02 -31.45 10.58
C ALA A 301 10.70 -30.11 10.31
N ALA A 302 11.97 -30.11 9.87
CA ALA A 302 12.68 -28.90 9.50
C ALA A 302 12.07 -28.19 8.29
N LEU A 303 11.66 -28.93 7.27
CA LEU A 303 11.00 -28.36 6.10
C LEU A 303 9.61 -27.80 6.42
N ALA A 304 8.86 -28.44 7.30
CA ALA A 304 7.58 -27.92 7.79
C ALA A 304 7.78 -26.61 8.60
N LEU A 305 8.80 -26.55 9.45
CA LEU A 305 9.13 -25.34 10.21
C LEU A 305 9.56 -24.21 9.27
N TYR A 306 10.40 -24.49 8.27
CA TYR A 306 10.83 -23.53 7.26
C TYR A 306 9.62 -22.92 6.53
N ASP A 307 8.70 -23.75 6.00
CA ASP A 307 7.54 -23.27 5.28
C ASP A 307 6.67 -22.37 6.17
N THR A 308 6.39 -22.79 7.40
CA THR A 308 5.54 -22.04 8.32
C THR A 308 6.15 -20.70 8.74
N THR A 309 7.43 -20.70 9.14
CA THR A 309 8.06 -19.49 9.70
C THR A 309 8.50 -18.49 8.63
N ARG A 310 8.93 -18.97 7.47
CA ARG A 310 9.44 -18.09 6.40
C ARG A 310 8.34 -17.52 5.52
N ARG A 311 7.18 -18.19 5.43
CA ARG A 311 6.07 -17.79 4.56
C ARG A 311 5.59 -16.37 4.83
N GLU A 312 5.33 -16.04 6.08
CA GLU A 312 4.83 -14.71 6.47
C GLU A 312 5.76 -13.57 6.02
N GLU A 313 7.08 -13.72 6.21
CA GLU A 313 8.06 -12.71 5.83
C GLU A 313 8.19 -12.55 4.31
N VAL A 314 8.11 -13.65 3.58
CA VAL A 314 8.15 -13.64 2.10
C VAL A 314 6.88 -12.98 1.55
N GLU A 315 5.71 -13.33 2.05
CA GLU A 315 4.44 -12.73 1.63
C GLU A 315 4.38 -11.23 1.94
N LYS A 316 4.85 -10.79 3.10
CA LYS A 316 4.99 -9.36 3.44
C LYS A 316 5.91 -8.63 2.46
N THR A 317 7.05 -9.22 2.12
CA THR A 317 8.02 -8.60 1.20
C THR A 317 7.47 -8.56 -0.22
N GLN A 318 6.82 -9.64 -0.69
CA GLN A 318 6.15 -9.66 -2.00
C GLN A 318 5.03 -8.62 -2.06
N HIS A 319 4.23 -8.50 -1.00
CA HIS A 319 3.18 -7.48 -0.93
C HIS A 319 3.76 -6.06 -1.06
N ALA A 320 4.83 -5.74 -0.33
CA ALA A 320 5.50 -4.45 -0.43
C ALA A 320 6.09 -4.20 -1.83
N ALA A 321 6.67 -5.24 -2.44
CA ALA A 321 7.19 -5.18 -3.80
C ALA A 321 6.08 -4.94 -4.83
N ASN A 322 4.94 -5.61 -4.70
CA ASN A 322 3.79 -5.45 -5.59
C ASN A 322 3.15 -4.05 -5.46
N VAL A 323 3.08 -3.50 -4.25
CA VAL A 323 2.61 -2.11 -4.04
C VAL A 323 3.57 -1.11 -4.67
N SER A 324 4.89 -1.32 -4.56
CA SER A 324 5.92 -0.51 -5.21
C SER A 324 5.86 -0.61 -6.74
N LEU A 325 5.73 -1.82 -7.26
CA LEU A 325 5.58 -2.11 -8.69
C LEU A 325 4.36 -1.40 -9.28
N ALA A 326 3.20 -1.52 -8.64
CA ALA A 326 1.97 -0.87 -9.10
C ALA A 326 2.10 0.65 -9.20
N TRP A 327 2.93 1.29 -8.36
CA TRP A 327 3.22 2.72 -8.48
C TRP A 327 3.92 3.05 -9.81
N PHE A 328 4.93 2.26 -10.20
CA PHE A 328 5.64 2.47 -11.47
C PHE A 328 4.78 2.13 -12.69
N GLU A 329 3.95 1.10 -12.62
CA GLU A 329 3.00 0.76 -13.69
C GLU A 329 2.01 1.88 -13.97
N HIS A 330 1.71 2.70 -12.98
CA HIS A 330 0.79 3.81 -13.08
C HIS A 330 1.46 5.19 -12.96
N MET A 331 2.76 5.32 -13.23
CA MET A 331 3.49 6.58 -13.05
C MET A 331 2.94 7.77 -13.87
N LYS A 332 2.26 7.50 -14.98
CA LYS A 332 1.55 8.52 -15.76
C LYS A 332 0.51 9.28 -14.92
N ARG A 333 -0.12 8.62 -13.97
CA ARG A 333 -1.08 9.20 -13.02
C ARG A 333 -0.49 10.37 -12.22
N TYR A 334 0.79 10.27 -11.90
CA TYR A 334 1.50 11.22 -11.05
C TYR A 334 2.28 12.28 -11.83
N TRP A 335 2.25 12.20 -13.17
CA TRP A 335 3.09 13.06 -14.03
C TRP A 335 2.79 14.56 -13.92
N GLY A 336 1.60 14.92 -13.45
CA GLY A 336 1.20 16.31 -13.18
C GLY A 336 1.63 16.86 -11.82
N MET A 337 2.19 16.04 -10.93
CA MET A 337 2.54 16.46 -9.58
C MET A 337 3.72 17.43 -9.55
N ASP A 338 3.78 18.25 -8.49
CA ASP A 338 4.99 19.00 -8.15
C ASP A 338 6.17 18.04 -7.90
N PRO A 339 7.39 18.42 -8.28
CA PRO A 339 8.56 17.55 -8.10
C PRO A 339 8.80 17.06 -6.68
N LEU A 340 8.57 17.85 -5.65
CA LEU A 340 8.72 17.41 -4.25
C LEU A 340 7.65 16.40 -3.85
N GLN A 341 6.41 16.62 -4.26
CA GLN A 341 5.33 15.66 -4.03
C GLN A 341 5.59 14.34 -4.75
N PHE A 342 6.02 14.41 -6.00
CA PHE A 342 6.39 13.25 -6.79
C PHE A 342 7.53 12.46 -6.12
N ALA A 343 8.61 13.13 -5.69
CA ALA A 343 9.73 12.51 -5.01
C ALA A 343 9.31 11.85 -3.68
N PHE A 344 8.49 12.54 -2.87
CA PHE A 344 7.94 11.96 -1.65
C PHE A 344 7.06 10.74 -1.96
N GLY A 345 6.27 10.78 -3.04
CA GLY A 345 5.48 9.67 -3.55
C GLY A 345 6.35 8.46 -3.94
N VAL A 346 7.49 8.68 -4.64
CA VAL A 346 8.47 7.65 -4.97
C VAL A 346 9.06 7.02 -3.71
N MET A 347 9.47 7.83 -2.72
CA MET A 347 10.10 7.34 -1.49
C MET A 347 9.12 6.54 -0.62
N SER A 348 7.85 6.93 -0.55
CA SER A 348 6.82 6.30 0.28
C SER A 348 5.96 5.24 -0.46
N ARG A 349 6.22 4.95 -1.75
CA ARG A 349 5.38 4.14 -2.63
C ARG A 349 5.04 2.74 -2.10
N SER A 350 5.97 2.09 -1.42
CA SER A 350 5.80 0.74 -0.88
C SER A 350 4.94 0.67 0.39
N LYS A 351 4.53 1.82 0.95
CA LYS A 351 3.89 1.98 2.26
C LYS A 351 4.72 1.50 3.46
N GLN A 352 5.95 1.05 3.25
CA GLN A 352 6.88 0.66 4.31
C GLN A 352 7.60 1.89 4.88
N ILE A 353 7.88 2.86 4.04
CA ILE A 353 8.51 4.13 4.39
C ILE A 353 7.40 5.17 4.55
N THR A 354 7.38 5.83 5.70
CA THR A 354 6.38 6.80 6.10
C THR A 354 7.01 8.16 6.38
N TRP A 355 6.20 9.16 6.67
CA TRP A 355 6.64 10.52 7.02
C TRP A 355 7.71 10.52 8.11
N GLU A 356 7.44 9.89 9.26
CA GLU A 356 8.40 9.85 10.38
C GLU A 356 9.63 8.98 10.09
N ASN A 357 9.51 7.93 9.26
CA ASN A 357 10.68 7.16 8.83
C ASN A 357 11.62 7.99 7.97
N LEU A 358 11.08 8.82 7.08
CA LEU A 358 11.88 9.74 6.27
C LEU A 358 12.45 10.87 7.12
N GLU A 359 11.66 11.46 8.02
CA GLU A 359 12.12 12.50 8.94
C GLU A 359 13.28 12.02 9.83
N LEU A 360 13.25 10.77 10.27
CA LEU A 360 14.35 10.15 11.03
C LEU A 360 15.64 10.02 10.21
N ARG A 361 15.52 9.81 8.89
CA ARG A 361 16.65 9.61 7.97
C ARG A 361 17.19 10.93 7.44
N ASP A 362 16.28 11.76 6.99
CA ASP A 362 16.54 13.04 6.34
C ASP A 362 15.47 14.07 6.76
N PRO A 363 15.65 14.74 7.89
CA PRO A 363 14.71 15.76 8.36
C PRO A 363 14.61 16.94 7.40
N ASP A 364 15.70 17.30 6.69
CA ASP A 364 15.71 18.45 5.78
C ASP A 364 14.81 18.19 4.56
N PHE A 365 14.86 16.99 3.99
CA PHE A 365 13.96 16.60 2.89
C PHE A 365 12.49 16.66 3.33
N VAL A 366 12.16 16.11 4.51
CA VAL A 366 10.78 16.11 5.01
C VAL A 366 10.31 17.53 5.33
N HIS A 367 11.16 18.38 5.91
CA HIS A 367 10.84 19.80 6.14
C HIS A 367 10.64 20.57 4.83
N GLU A 368 11.38 20.24 3.76
CA GLU A 368 11.16 20.84 2.44
C GLU A 368 9.79 20.46 1.88
N VAL A 369 9.41 19.18 1.99
CA VAL A 369 8.06 18.70 1.60
C VAL A 369 6.98 19.38 2.44
N GLN A 370 7.19 19.55 3.74
CA GLN A 370 6.25 20.24 4.63
C GLN A 370 6.04 21.71 4.23
N ARG A 371 7.14 22.44 3.98
CA ARG A 371 7.08 23.83 3.50
C ARG A 371 6.36 23.94 2.15
N TRP A 372 6.68 23.02 1.24
CA TRP A 372 6.02 22.98 -0.06
C TRP A 372 4.51 22.74 0.09
N PHE A 373 4.10 21.73 0.89
CA PHE A 373 2.68 21.40 1.08
C PHE A 373 1.90 22.58 1.70
N ALA A 374 2.47 23.22 2.71
CA ALA A 374 1.90 24.41 3.34
C ALA A 374 1.79 25.59 2.36
N ALA A 375 2.79 25.80 1.51
CA ALA A 375 2.78 26.82 0.47
C ALA A 375 1.71 26.57 -0.59
N ASP A 376 1.51 25.33 -1.02
CA ASP A 376 0.43 24.94 -1.94
C ASP A 376 -0.95 25.24 -1.34
N VAL A 377 -1.16 24.89 -0.06
CA VAL A 377 -2.41 25.19 0.65
C VAL A 377 -2.61 26.72 0.79
N ARG A 378 -1.55 27.46 1.09
CA ARG A 378 -1.59 28.93 1.14
C ARG A 378 -1.96 29.56 -0.21
N ALA A 379 -1.42 29.03 -1.30
CA ALA A 379 -1.75 29.47 -2.66
C ALA A 379 -3.25 29.27 -3.01
N ARG A 380 -3.94 28.36 -2.32
CA ARG A 380 -5.39 28.15 -2.43
C ARG A 380 -6.21 29.13 -1.56
N GLY A 381 -5.57 30.14 -0.96
CA GLY A 381 -6.23 31.24 -0.24
C GLY A 381 -6.41 30.99 1.27
N PHE A 382 -5.65 30.07 1.86
CA PHE A 382 -5.65 29.87 3.32
C PHE A 382 -4.55 30.67 4.00
N ASP A 383 -4.83 31.17 5.22
CA ASP A 383 -3.83 31.82 6.05
C ASP A 383 -2.96 30.78 6.75
N ILE A 384 -1.72 30.65 6.31
CA ILE A 384 -0.71 29.75 6.88
C ILE A 384 0.56 30.54 7.12
N ASP A 385 1.07 30.48 8.36
CA ASP A 385 2.35 31.07 8.71
C ASP A 385 3.51 30.34 7.98
N PRO A 386 4.21 31.01 7.05
CA PRO A 386 5.31 30.38 6.32
C PRO A 386 6.55 30.13 7.20
N ALA A 387 6.66 30.78 8.35
CA ALA A 387 7.77 30.59 9.30
C ALA A 387 7.58 29.29 10.13
N ASN A 388 6.32 28.91 10.38
CA ASN A 388 5.96 27.70 11.13
C ASN A 388 4.93 26.89 10.36
N PRO A 389 5.31 26.30 9.20
CA PRO A 389 4.38 25.55 8.38
C PRO A 389 3.87 24.32 9.13
N PRO A 390 2.54 24.06 9.15
CA PRO A 390 2.01 22.87 9.76
C PRO A 390 2.38 21.61 8.95
N VAL A 391 2.41 20.46 9.62
CA VAL A 391 2.45 19.17 8.91
C VAL A 391 1.15 18.96 8.11
N PRO A 392 1.14 18.17 7.05
CA PRO A 392 0.00 18.06 6.13
C PRO A 392 -1.37 17.85 6.79
N MET A 393 -1.45 17.03 7.84
CA MET A 393 -2.72 16.74 8.51
C MET A 393 -3.35 17.96 9.18
N PHE A 394 -2.55 18.97 9.59
CA PHE A 394 -3.03 20.18 10.24
C PHE A 394 -3.17 21.37 9.27
N THR A 395 -3.21 21.10 7.98
CA THR A 395 -3.54 22.12 6.98
C THR A 395 -5.05 22.15 6.75
N PRO A 396 -5.64 23.36 6.55
CA PRO A 396 -7.07 23.46 6.26
C PRO A 396 -7.41 22.87 4.89
N PHE A 397 -8.71 22.54 4.73
CA PHE A 397 -9.24 22.05 3.46
C PHE A 397 -10.64 22.62 3.21
N ARG A 398 -10.97 22.97 1.96
CA ARG A 398 -12.25 23.56 1.59
C ARG A 398 -13.00 22.68 0.61
N LEU A 399 -14.28 22.43 0.92
CA LEU A 399 -15.26 21.85 0.00
C LEU A 399 -16.43 22.85 -0.09
N ARG A 400 -16.66 23.43 -1.26
CA ARG A 400 -17.63 24.52 -1.46
C ARG A 400 -17.47 25.63 -0.42
N GLY A 401 -18.54 25.96 0.32
CA GLY A 401 -18.51 26.94 1.41
C GLY A 401 -17.97 26.43 2.75
N MET A 402 -17.79 25.11 2.90
CA MET A 402 -17.30 24.51 4.14
C MET A 402 -15.77 24.49 4.18
N THR A 403 -15.19 24.97 5.28
CA THR A 403 -13.75 24.88 5.56
C THR A 403 -13.51 24.01 6.78
N LEU A 404 -12.59 23.05 6.66
CA LEU A 404 -12.09 22.20 7.73
C LEU A 404 -10.77 22.77 8.25
N GLU A 405 -10.58 22.80 9.57
CA GLU A 405 -9.35 23.25 10.23
C GLU A 405 -8.18 22.27 10.03
N ASN A 406 -8.48 21.00 9.88
CA ASN A 406 -7.50 19.95 9.63
C ASN A 406 -8.11 18.85 8.77
N ARG A 407 -7.28 17.90 8.31
CA ARG A 407 -7.66 16.85 7.35
C ARG A 407 -7.97 15.50 7.98
N VAL A 408 -8.14 15.46 9.31
CA VAL A 408 -8.49 14.25 10.05
C VAL A 408 -10.00 14.13 10.16
N VAL A 409 -10.51 12.97 9.76
CA VAL A 409 -11.94 12.70 9.73
C VAL A 409 -12.28 11.53 10.65
N VAL A 410 -13.35 11.66 11.45
CA VAL A 410 -13.97 10.53 12.15
C VAL A 410 -14.84 9.79 11.14
N SER A 411 -14.47 8.55 10.79
CA SER A 411 -15.24 7.71 9.88
C SER A 411 -16.62 7.40 10.42
N PRO A 412 -17.66 7.27 9.58
CA PRO A 412 -18.97 6.77 10.03
C PRO A 412 -18.84 5.34 10.58
N MET A 413 -19.38 5.09 11.74
CA MET A 413 -19.27 3.82 12.51
C MET A 413 -20.57 3.55 13.22
N ASP A 414 -21.31 2.53 12.80
CA ASP A 414 -22.59 2.16 13.40
C ASP A 414 -22.43 1.82 14.88
N GLN A 415 -23.24 2.46 15.72
CA GLN A 415 -23.22 2.30 17.17
C GLN A 415 -24.30 1.36 17.67
N TYR A 416 -25.29 1.03 16.85
CA TYR A 416 -26.41 0.13 17.18
C TYR A 416 -27.07 0.41 18.52
N SER A 417 -27.15 1.68 18.93
CA SER A 417 -27.61 2.11 20.25
C SER A 417 -28.80 3.07 20.21
N ALA A 418 -29.43 3.20 19.03
CA ALA A 418 -30.63 3.98 18.85
C ALA A 418 -31.88 3.22 19.36
N VAL A 419 -32.89 3.96 19.74
CA VAL A 419 -34.22 3.44 20.09
C VAL A 419 -35.23 4.00 19.11
N ASP A 420 -35.87 3.13 18.34
CA ASP A 420 -36.79 3.50 17.25
C ASP A 420 -36.20 4.53 16.27
N GLY A 421 -34.93 4.36 15.97
CA GLY A 421 -34.17 5.26 15.12
C GLY A 421 -33.76 6.58 15.78
N VAL A 422 -34.11 6.83 17.02
CA VAL A 422 -33.76 8.07 17.76
C VAL A 422 -32.36 7.91 18.35
N PRO A 423 -31.40 8.78 18.02
CA PRO A 423 -30.09 8.79 18.68
C PRO A 423 -30.24 9.10 20.17
N THR A 424 -29.52 8.33 20.98
CA THR A 424 -29.56 8.40 22.47
C THR A 424 -28.41 9.23 23.02
N ASP A 425 -28.30 9.31 24.35
CA ASP A 425 -27.14 9.94 25.00
C ASP A 425 -25.82 9.23 24.70
N TRP A 426 -25.84 7.94 24.29
CA TRP A 426 -24.66 7.26 23.79
C TRP A 426 -24.09 7.99 22.56
N HIS A 427 -24.94 8.32 21.60
CA HIS A 427 -24.56 9.04 20.38
C HIS A 427 -24.09 10.47 20.70
N PHE A 428 -24.74 11.14 21.64
CA PHE A 428 -24.32 12.46 22.10
C PHE A 428 -22.90 12.44 22.65
N VAL A 429 -22.59 11.50 23.55
CA VAL A 429 -21.22 11.32 24.08
C VAL A 429 -20.25 10.89 23.00
N HIS A 430 -20.65 9.96 22.13
CA HIS A 430 -19.81 9.42 21.06
C HIS A 430 -19.36 10.51 20.08
N TYR A 431 -20.29 11.27 19.50
CA TYR A 431 -19.95 12.31 18.52
C TYR A 431 -19.37 13.55 19.21
N GLY A 432 -19.93 13.95 20.34
CA GLY A 432 -19.44 15.09 21.11
C GLY A 432 -17.98 14.94 21.54
N SER A 433 -17.59 13.76 22.06
CA SER A 433 -16.19 13.53 22.47
C SER A 433 -15.21 13.61 21.31
N ARG A 434 -15.58 13.16 20.12
CA ARG A 434 -14.71 13.20 18.94
C ARG A 434 -14.63 14.58 18.30
N ALA A 435 -15.71 15.34 18.35
CA ALA A 435 -15.72 16.74 17.95
C ALA A 435 -14.81 17.59 18.85
N ILE A 436 -14.98 17.53 20.17
CA ILE A 436 -14.08 18.22 21.11
C ILE A 436 -12.65 17.61 21.12
N GLY A 437 -12.50 16.39 20.60
CA GLY A 437 -11.23 15.71 20.39
C GLY A 437 -10.39 16.26 19.23
N GLY A 438 -10.91 17.28 18.52
CA GLY A 438 -10.16 18.10 17.56
C GLY A 438 -10.18 17.59 16.11
N ALA A 439 -10.96 16.56 15.77
CA ALA A 439 -11.12 16.14 14.36
C ALA A 439 -11.71 17.28 13.52
N GLY A 440 -11.24 17.45 12.28
CA GLY A 440 -11.75 18.48 11.37
C GLY A 440 -13.18 18.20 10.89
N LEU A 441 -13.52 16.92 10.72
CA LEU A 441 -14.84 16.49 10.28
C LEU A 441 -15.27 15.23 11.04
N VAL A 442 -16.49 15.21 11.54
CA VAL A 442 -17.08 14.06 12.24
C VAL A 442 -18.29 13.57 11.46
N TYR A 443 -18.20 12.34 10.96
CA TYR A 443 -19.36 11.66 10.40
C TYR A 443 -20.19 11.01 11.49
N VAL A 444 -21.50 11.13 11.39
CA VAL A 444 -22.40 10.24 12.11
C VAL A 444 -22.50 8.90 11.37
N GLU A 445 -22.91 7.86 12.07
CA GLU A 445 -23.12 6.52 11.51
C GLU A 445 -24.12 6.52 10.36
N MET A 446 -24.19 5.41 9.59
CA MET A 446 -25.20 5.29 8.54
C MET A 446 -26.62 5.44 9.13
N THR A 447 -27.21 6.57 8.87
CA THR A 447 -28.53 6.95 9.36
C THR A 447 -29.60 6.61 8.31
N CYS A 448 -30.57 5.83 8.69
CA CYS A 448 -31.51 5.20 7.78
C CYS A 448 -32.61 6.15 7.36
N THR A 449 -33.02 6.12 6.07
CA THR A 449 -34.03 7.02 5.49
C THR A 449 -35.46 6.58 5.75
N SER A 450 -35.64 5.31 6.19
CA SER A 450 -36.93 4.72 6.57
C SER A 450 -36.75 3.63 7.62
N PRO A 451 -37.82 3.19 8.33
CA PRO A 451 -37.75 2.08 9.28
C PRO A 451 -37.22 0.78 8.66
N GLU A 452 -37.63 0.46 7.44
CA GLU A 452 -37.20 -0.72 6.70
C GLU A 452 -35.76 -0.59 6.16
N GLY A 453 -35.24 0.64 6.08
CA GLY A 453 -33.87 0.91 5.67
C GLY A 453 -32.82 0.59 6.72
N ARG A 454 -33.22 0.20 7.96
CA ARG A 454 -32.27 -0.11 9.05
C ARG A 454 -31.52 -1.41 8.79
N ILE A 455 -30.27 -1.46 9.24
CA ILE A 455 -29.46 -2.70 9.30
C ILE A 455 -30.02 -3.57 10.43
N SER A 456 -30.16 -2.96 11.63
CA SER A 456 -30.62 -3.61 12.85
C SER A 456 -31.59 -2.70 13.60
N PRO A 457 -32.31 -3.19 14.61
CA PRO A 457 -33.20 -2.36 15.42
C PRO A 457 -32.48 -1.18 16.10
N GLY A 458 -31.18 -1.30 16.36
CA GLY A 458 -30.36 -0.28 17.02
C GLY A 458 -29.82 0.82 16.10
N CYS A 459 -30.13 0.82 14.80
CA CYS A 459 -29.67 1.86 13.87
C CYS A 459 -30.39 3.19 14.06
N THR A 460 -29.65 4.29 13.89
CA THR A 460 -30.23 5.62 13.81
C THR A 460 -31.09 5.80 12.54
N GLY A 461 -32.05 6.68 12.60
CA GLY A 461 -32.95 7.02 11.51
C GLY A 461 -33.13 8.53 11.35
N LEU A 462 -33.61 8.93 10.16
CA LEU A 462 -33.90 10.33 9.87
C LEU A 462 -35.16 10.46 8.98
N TRP A 463 -36.26 9.86 9.44
CA TRP A 463 -37.53 9.85 8.69
C TRP A 463 -38.67 10.64 9.37
N ASN A 464 -38.42 11.18 10.59
CA ASN A 464 -39.36 12.03 11.31
C ASN A 464 -38.67 13.17 12.08
N GLU A 465 -39.45 14.10 12.56
CA GLU A 465 -38.98 15.31 13.27
C GLU A 465 -38.33 15.01 14.63
N HIS A 466 -38.78 13.99 15.33
CA HIS A 466 -38.20 13.62 16.61
C HIS A 466 -36.74 13.18 16.47
N GLN A 467 -36.43 12.39 15.44
CA GLN A 467 -35.08 11.99 15.11
C GLN A 467 -34.22 13.19 14.69
N ARG A 468 -34.77 14.10 13.84
CA ARG A 468 -34.13 15.37 13.47
C ARG A 468 -33.73 16.19 14.71
N ASP A 469 -34.65 16.36 15.68
CA ASP A 469 -34.41 17.20 16.83
C ASP A 469 -33.39 16.57 17.78
N ALA A 470 -33.37 15.25 17.90
CA ALA A 470 -32.35 14.54 18.66
C ALA A 470 -30.94 14.73 18.03
N PHE A 471 -30.79 14.65 16.70
CA PHE A 471 -29.55 14.98 16.01
C PHE A 471 -29.18 16.47 16.13
N LYS A 472 -30.17 17.38 16.06
CA LYS A 472 -29.92 18.81 16.25
C LYS A 472 -29.24 19.11 17.59
N ARG A 473 -29.67 18.47 18.67
CA ARG A 473 -29.03 18.60 20.00
C ARG A 473 -27.54 18.23 19.96
N ILE A 474 -27.18 17.19 19.20
CA ILE A 474 -25.78 16.74 19.02
C ILE A 474 -24.99 17.76 18.20
N VAL A 475 -25.55 18.21 17.09
CA VAL A 475 -24.94 19.20 16.20
C VAL A 475 -24.69 20.53 16.92
N ASP A 476 -25.70 21.04 17.64
CA ASP A 476 -25.60 22.28 18.40
C ASP A 476 -24.49 22.20 19.47
N PHE A 477 -24.36 21.08 20.17
CA PHE A 477 -23.28 20.86 21.13
C PHE A 477 -21.90 20.88 20.46
N CYS A 478 -21.74 20.14 19.37
CA CYS A 478 -20.47 20.04 18.67
C CYS A 478 -20.02 21.41 18.11
N HIS A 479 -20.93 22.18 17.50
CA HIS A 479 -20.63 23.51 16.97
C HIS A 479 -20.32 24.52 18.10
N ALA A 480 -21.00 24.41 19.25
CA ALA A 480 -20.74 25.31 20.37
C ALA A 480 -19.40 25.04 21.09
N ASN A 481 -18.86 23.82 21.02
CA ASN A 481 -17.73 23.39 21.85
C ASN A 481 -16.49 22.94 21.04
N SER A 482 -16.54 22.99 19.71
CA SER A 482 -15.43 22.59 18.84
C SER A 482 -15.40 23.35 17.53
N GLN A 483 -14.34 23.14 16.74
CA GLN A 483 -14.25 23.63 15.35
C GLN A 483 -14.63 22.53 14.34
N ALA A 484 -14.99 21.33 14.80
CA ALA A 484 -15.34 20.23 13.95
C ALA A 484 -16.59 20.53 13.12
N LYS A 485 -16.55 20.14 11.84
CA LYS A 485 -17.72 20.07 10.97
C LYS A 485 -18.40 18.73 11.11
N LEU A 486 -19.72 18.68 10.92
CA LEU A 486 -20.54 17.48 11.06
C LEU A 486 -21.07 17.04 9.68
N CYS A 487 -20.89 15.75 9.36
CA CYS A 487 -21.46 15.12 8.18
C CYS A 487 -22.53 14.11 8.55
N MET A 488 -23.74 14.25 7.99
CA MET A 488 -24.79 13.25 8.04
C MET A 488 -24.57 12.23 6.92
N GLN A 489 -24.31 10.96 7.26
CA GLN A 489 -24.32 9.87 6.29
C GLN A 489 -25.71 9.23 6.25
N ILE A 490 -26.43 9.33 5.14
CA ILE A 490 -27.73 8.70 4.95
C ILE A 490 -27.63 7.47 4.05
N GLY A 491 -28.43 6.45 4.34
CA GLY A 491 -28.43 5.19 3.62
C GLY A 491 -29.67 4.34 3.83
N HIS A 492 -29.69 3.23 3.11
CA HIS A 492 -30.72 2.18 3.23
C HIS A 492 -30.02 0.83 3.13
N SER A 493 -30.20 -0.03 4.13
CA SER A 493 -29.47 -1.31 4.24
C SER A 493 -29.71 -2.30 3.08
N GLY A 494 -30.86 -2.16 2.39
CA GLY A 494 -31.18 -3.05 1.30
C GLY A 494 -31.27 -4.51 1.75
N ARG A 495 -30.60 -5.40 1.04
CA ARG A 495 -30.58 -6.85 1.31
C ARG A 495 -29.82 -7.26 2.57
N LYS A 496 -29.11 -6.31 3.21
CA LYS A 496 -28.36 -6.53 4.45
C LYS A 496 -29.08 -5.96 5.69
N GLY A 497 -30.38 -5.68 5.58
CA GLY A 497 -31.19 -5.20 6.67
C GLY A 497 -31.80 -6.32 7.51
N SER A 498 -32.56 -5.92 8.55
CA SER A 498 -33.29 -6.83 9.45
C SER A 498 -32.36 -7.85 10.10
N THR A 499 -31.20 -7.41 10.61
CA THR A 499 -30.17 -8.24 11.19
C THR A 499 -29.98 -7.97 12.67
N GLN A 500 -29.31 -8.90 13.35
CA GLN A 500 -28.91 -8.79 14.75
C GLN A 500 -27.91 -7.63 14.93
N LEU A 501 -27.71 -7.19 16.17
CA LEU A 501 -26.76 -6.11 16.50
C LEU A 501 -25.32 -6.54 16.19
N GLY A 502 -24.46 -5.58 15.85
CA GLY A 502 -23.08 -5.86 15.39
C GLY A 502 -22.19 -6.60 16.38
N TRP A 503 -22.50 -6.59 17.67
CA TRP A 503 -21.80 -7.36 18.70
C TRP A 503 -22.45 -8.71 19.04
N GLU A 504 -23.55 -9.06 18.39
CA GLU A 504 -24.20 -10.37 18.46
C GLU A 504 -23.71 -11.24 17.30
N ARG A 505 -24.58 -11.45 16.30
CA ARG A 505 -24.24 -12.16 15.06
C ARG A 505 -24.42 -11.22 13.86
N MET A 506 -23.39 -10.43 13.61
CA MET A 506 -23.39 -9.47 12.49
C MET A 506 -23.80 -10.13 11.16
N ASP A 507 -24.63 -9.43 10.37
CA ASP A 507 -25.17 -9.88 9.09
C ASP A 507 -26.11 -11.11 9.16
N HIS A 508 -26.45 -11.65 10.35
CA HIS A 508 -27.46 -12.69 10.50
C HIS A 508 -28.84 -12.10 10.74
N PRO A 509 -29.91 -12.69 10.18
CA PRO A 509 -31.29 -12.23 10.38
C PRO A 509 -31.68 -12.16 11.86
N LEU A 510 -32.64 -11.30 12.18
CA LEU A 510 -33.29 -11.30 13.48
C LEU A 510 -33.99 -12.65 13.69
N GLU A 511 -34.06 -13.10 14.95
CA GLU A 511 -34.80 -14.33 15.30
C GLU A 511 -36.32 -14.13 15.19
N GLN A 512 -36.78 -12.89 15.44
CA GLN A 512 -38.18 -12.48 15.41
C GLN A 512 -38.31 -11.05 14.85
N ASP A 513 -39.51 -10.65 14.46
CA ASP A 513 -39.85 -9.29 14.02
C ASP A 513 -39.08 -8.81 12.80
N ASN A 514 -38.72 -9.72 11.90
CA ASN A 514 -38.07 -9.40 10.65
C ASN A 514 -38.97 -8.54 9.75
N TRP A 515 -38.42 -7.45 9.23
CA TRP A 515 -39.10 -6.63 8.21
C TRP A 515 -38.70 -7.04 6.79
N PRO A 516 -39.55 -6.76 5.77
CA PRO A 516 -39.24 -7.08 4.38
C PRO A 516 -38.04 -6.34 3.86
N LEU A 517 -37.20 -7.02 3.07
CA LEU A 517 -36.02 -6.45 2.43
C LEU A 517 -36.25 -6.16 0.95
N VAL A 518 -35.55 -5.15 0.44
CA VAL A 518 -35.52 -4.77 -0.97
C VAL A 518 -34.10 -4.69 -1.49
N SER A 519 -33.90 -4.95 -2.79
CA SER A 519 -32.59 -4.88 -3.45
C SER A 519 -32.74 -4.65 -4.94
N ALA A 520 -31.62 -4.41 -5.64
CA ALA A 520 -31.59 -4.36 -7.10
C ALA A 520 -32.11 -5.65 -7.74
N SER A 521 -31.76 -6.80 -7.15
CA SER A 521 -32.21 -8.12 -7.58
C SER A 521 -32.50 -9.01 -6.36
N PRO A 522 -33.32 -10.07 -6.49
CA PRO A 522 -33.73 -10.93 -5.39
C PRO A 522 -32.62 -11.93 -4.98
N ILE A 523 -31.45 -11.44 -4.65
CA ILE A 523 -30.27 -12.19 -4.25
C ILE A 523 -30.02 -11.96 -2.76
N PRO A 524 -30.11 -12.97 -1.87
CA PRO A 524 -29.83 -12.80 -0.45
C PRO A 524 -28.36 -12.51 -0.22
N TYR A 525 -28.01 -11.91 0.96
CA TYR A 525 -26.60 -11.67 1.30
C TYR A 525 -25.86 -12.98 1.53
N CYS A 526 -26.35 -13.82 2.44
CA CYS A 526 -25.87 -15.20 2.65
C CYS A 526 -26.93 -16.18 2.16
N GLU A 527 -26.58 -17.01 1.17
CA GLU A 527 -27.48 -18.02 0.63
C GLU A 527 -27.87 -19.03 1.72
N GLY A 528 -29.16 -19.28 1.87
CA GLY A 528 -29.71 -20.22 2.86
C GLY A 528 -29.84 -19.66 4.29
N GLU A 529 -29.30 -18.48 4.57
CA GLU A 529 -29.38 -17.84 5.90
C GLU A 529 -30.15 -16.53 5.87
N SER A 530 -29.73 -15.59 4.97
CA SER A 530 -30.34 -14.27 4.90
C SER A 530 -31.71 -14.31 4.21
N GLN A 531 -32.62 -13.39 4.59
CA GLN A 531 -33.86 -13.21 3.87
C GLN A 531 -33.59 -12.91 2.39
N VAL A 532 -34.41 -13.46 1.50
CA VAL A 532 -34.39 -13.12 0.08
C VAL A 532 -35.07 -11.76 -0.11
N PRO A 533 -34.36 -10.71 -0.56
CA PRO A 533 -34.96 -9.41 -0.78
C PRO A 533 -35.90 -9.44 -1.99
N ARG A 534 -36.90 -8.61 -1.99
CA ARG A 534 -37.73 -8.35 -3.16
C ARG A 534 -36.97 -7.39 -4.12
N GLU A 535 -37.03 -7.66 -5.41
CA GLU A 535 -36.55 -6.71 -6.41
C GLU A 535 -37.37 -5.42 -6.37
N VAL A 536 -36.70 -4.26 -6.34
CA VAL A 536 -37.37 -2.96 -6.33
C VAL A 536 -38.05 -2.67 -7.66
N SER A 537 -39.34 -2.29 -7.61
CA SER A 537 -40.06 -1.78 -8.74
C SER A 537 -39.77 -0.28 -8.97
N ARG A 538 -40.23 0.26 -10.10
CA ARG A 538 -40.15 1.72 -10.35
C ARG A 538 -40.90 2.53 -9.28
N SER A 539 -42.03 2.02 -8.78
CA SER A 539 -42.79 2.65 -7.70
C SER A 539 -41.96 2.70 -6.40
N ASP A 540 -41.31 1.61 -6.07
CA ASP A 540 -40.40 1.55 -4.90
C ASP A 540 -39.24 2.54 -5.05
N MET A 541 -38.61 2.61 -6.23
CA MET A 541 -37.52 3.55 -6.50
C MET A 541 -38.00 5.01 -6.28
N ASN A 542 -39.19 5.37 -6.72
CA ASN A 542 -39.76 6.70 -6.51
C ASN A 542 -39.98 6.99 -5.02
N ALA A 543 -40.48 6.02 -4.25
CA ALA A 543 -40.68 6.13 -2.80
C ALA A 543 -39.33 6.30 -2.08
N ILE A 544 -38.33 5.47 -2.41
CA ILE A 544 -36.99 5.54 -1.85
C ILE A 544 -36.32 6.89 -2.15
N VAL A 545 -36.43 7.42 -3.38
CA VAL A 545 -35.95 8.79 -3.71
C VAL A 545 -36.58 9.82 -2.78
N ALA A 546 -37.92 9.73 -2.55
CA ALA A 546 -38.63 10.66 -1.68
C ALA A 546 -38.17 10.54 -0.21
N GLU A 547 -37.85 9.34 0.26
CA GLU A 547 -37.28 9.09 1.61
C GLU A 547 -35.90 9.72 1.77
N PHE A 548 -35.01 9.53 0.79
CA PHE A 548 -33.68 10.15 0.79
C PHE A 548 -33.77 11.69 0.77
N VAL A 549 -34.67 12.25 -0.04
CA VAL A 549 -34.92 13.71 -0.08
C VAL A 549 -35.44 14.23 1.24
N ARG A 550 -36.35 13.50 1.91
CA ARG A 550 -36.87 13.85 3.23
C ARG A 550 -35.75 13.86 4.28
N ALA A 551 -34.93 12.80 4.32
CA ALA A 551 -33.79 12.71 5.22
C ALA A 551 -32.75 13.82 4.95
N THR A 552 -32.50 14.17 3.68
CA THR A 552 -31.65 15.30 3.28
C THR A 552 -32.15 16.62 3.89
N LYS A 553 -33.44 16.90 3.79
CA LYS A 553 -34.05 18.12 4.37
C LYS A 553 -33.96 18.13 5.92
N TYR A 554 -34.15 17.00 6.55
CA TYR A 554 -34.01 16.90 8.00
C TYR A 554 -32.57 17.07 8.46
N ALA A 555 -31.58 16.55 7.69
CA ALA A 555 -30.16 16.79 7.95
C ALA A 555 -29.81 18.29 7.88
N GLU A 556 -30.33 19.02 6.89
CA GLU A 556 -30.19 20.47 6.80
C GLU A 556 -30.79 21.17 8.02
N GLN A 557 -32.05 20.85 8.38
CA GLN A 557 -32.76 21.44 9.52
C GLN A 557 -32.07 21.12 10.86
N ALA A 558 -31.44 19.97 10.99
CA ALA A 558 -30.62 19.62 12.16
C ALA A 558 -29.30 20.40 12.22
N GLY A 559 -28.89 21.09 11.15
CA GLY A 559 -27.73 21.97 11.11
C GLY A 559 -26.43 21.30 10.66
N PHE A 560 -26.49 20.13 10.02
CA PHE A 560 -25.29 19.48 9.48
C PHE A 560 -24.60 20.35 8.42
N ASP A 561 -23.27 20.31 8.39
CA ASP A 561 -22.42 21.07 7.46
C ASP A 561 -22.26 20.35 6.13
N MET A 562 -22.32 19.00 6.12
CA MET A 562 -22.09 18.14 4.98
C MET A 562 -23.07 16.97 4.98
N LEU A 563 -23.40 16.47 3.80
CA LEU A 563 -24.19 15.26 3.58
C LEU A 563 -23.37 14.22 2.83
N GLU A 564 -23.54 12.94 3.16
CA GLU A 564 -22.98 11.82 2.40
C GLU A 564 -24.06 10.80 2.07
N LEU A 565 -24.05 10.29 0.83
CA LEU A 565 -24.86 9.14 0.44
C LEU A 565 -24.05 7.85 0.55
N HIS A 566 -24.59 6.89 1.27
CA HIS A 566 -23.96 5.58 1.40
C HIS A 566 -24.27 4.70 0.18
N MET A 567 -23.29 4.57 -0.74
CA MET A 567 -23.36 3.75 -1.95
C MET A 567 -22.34 2.60 -1.92
N ALA A 568 -22.02 2.08 -0.71
CA ALA A 568 -21.00 1.06 -0.49
C ALA A 568 -21.55 -0.15 0.28
N HIS A 569 -20.69 -1.13 0.53
CA HIS A 569 -20.83 -2.24 1.50
C HIS A 569 -22.00 -3.19 1.24
N GLY A 570 -22.48 -3.24 -0.01
CA GLY A 570 -23.60 -4.12 -0.40
C GLY A 570 -24.98 -3.66 0.06
N TYR A 571 -25.10 -2.42 0.56
CA TYR A 571 -26.37 -1.81 0.91
C TYR A 571 -27.18 -1.45 -0.34
N LEU A 572 -28.37 -0.86 -0.21
CA LEU A 572 -29.32 -0.74 -1.31
C LEU A 572 -28.71 -0.12 -2.58
N LEU A 573 -28.13 1.07 -2.49
CA LEU A 573 -27.56 1.74 -3.67
C LEU A 573 -26.35 0.97 -4.23
N ALA A 574 -25.52 0.40 -3.35
CA ALA A 574 -24.41 -0.48 -3.76
C ALA A 574 -24.91 -1.75 -4.47
N SER A 575 -26.08 -2.27 -4.10
CA SER A 575 -26.64 -3.45 -4.73
C SER A 575 -26.97 -3.25 -6.21
N PHE A 576 -27.22 -2.01 -6.62
CA PHE A 576 -27.36 -1.65 -8.03
C PHE A 576 -26.00 -1.56 -8.74
N ILE A 577 -24.97 -1.08 -8.06
CA ILE A 577 -23.66 -0.76 -8.64
C ILE A 577 -22.87 -2.04 -8.95
N SER A 578 -22.85 -3.01 -8.03
CA SER A 578 -22.08 -4.23 -8.22
C SER A 578 -22.76 -5.22 -9.18
N PRO A 579 -22.03 -5.78 -10.16
CA PRO A 579 -22.57 -6.82 -11.04
C PRO A 579 -22.87 -8.13 -10.30
N LEU A 580 -22.32 -8.35 -9.11
CA LEU A 580 -22.59 -9.53 -8.28
C LEU A 580 -23.96 -9.49 -7.62
N THR A 581 -24.58 -8.33 -7.54
CA THR A 581 -25.84 -8.11 -6.82
C THR A 581 -26.94 -7.51 -7.71
N ASN A 582 -26.59 -7.16 -8.96
CA ASN A 582 -27.51 -6.62 -9.95
C ASN A 582 -27.49 -7.48 -11.22
N VAL A 583 -28.48 -8.35 -11.33
CA VAL A 583 -28.71 -9.20 -12.52
C VAL A 583 -29.96 -8.75 -13.32
N ARG A 584 -30.38 -7.49 -13.17
CA ARG A 584 -31.54 -6.94 -13.88
C ARG A 584 -31.30 -6.93 -15.38
N ALA A 585 -32.38 -7.15 -16.13
CA ALA A 585 -32.38 -7.12 -17.58
C ALA A 585 -32.98 -5.83 -18.16
N ASP A 586 -33.41 -4.88 -17.27
CA ASP A 586 -33.98 -3.56 -17.67
C ASP A 586 -32.86 -2.49 -17.71
N GLU A 587 -33.27 -1.22 -17.87
CA GLU A 587 -32.38 -0.06 -17.95
C GLU A 587 -31.57 0.22 -16.66
N TYR A 588 -31.76 -0.53 -15.60
CA TYR A 588 -31.02 -0.44 -14.33
C TYR A 588 -29.98 -1.54 -14.15
N GLY A 589 -29.84 -2.46 -15.13
CA GLY A 589 -28.90 -3.58 -15.08
C GLY A 589 -27.89 -3.59 -16.25
N GLY A 590 -26.93 -4.52 -16.20
CA GLY A 590 -25.91 -4.69 -17.26
C GLY A 590 -24.74 -3.71 -17.16
N PRO A 591 -24.46 -2.85 -18.15
CA PRO A 591 -23.34 -1.92 -18.15
C PRO A 591 -23.36 -0.96 -16.95
N ILE A 592 -22.17 -0.48 -16.52
CA ILE A 592 -22.04 0.41 -15.34
C ILE A 592 -22.93 1.67 -15.46
N ALA A 593 -23.12 2.22 -16.65
CA ALA A 593 -23.98 3.37 -16.87
C ALA A 593 -25.45 3.09 -16.48
N ASN A 594 -25.93 1.89 -16.73
CA ASN A 594 -27.28 1.45 -16.33
C ASN A 594 -27.33 1.17 -14.83
N ARG A 595 -26.33 0.45 -14.31
CA ARG A 595 -26.23 0.14 -12.87
C ARG A 595 -26.14 1.41 -12.00
N MET A 596 -25.55 2.48 -12.50
CA MET A 596 -25.48 3.78 -11.85
C MET A 596 -26.75 4.64 -12.02
N ARG A 597 -27.69 4.26 -12.87
CA ARG A 597 -28.89 5.07 -13.17
C ARG A 597 -29.69 5.42 -11.92
N PHE A 598 -30.11 4.42 -11.14
CA PHE A 598 -30.86 4.64 -9.91
C PHE A 598 -30.03 5.34 -8.80
N PRO A 599 -28.81 4.93 -8.48
CA PRO A 599 -27.93 5.68 -7.58
C PRO A 599 -27.77 7.15 -7.95
N LEU A 600 -27.67 7.49 -9.24
CA LEU A 600 -27.58 8.86 -9.72
C LEU A 600 -28.92 9.62 -9.64
N GLU A 601 -30.07 8.93 -9.83
CA GLU A 601 -31.39 9.54 -9.59
C GLU A 601 -31.51 9.98 -8.12
N VAL A 602 -31.12 9.11 -7.16
CA VAL A 602 -31.09 9.44 -5.73
C VAL A 602 -30.13 10.60 -5.47
N PHE A 603 -28.91 10.52 -6.01
CA PHE A 603 -27.89 11.55 -5.81
C PHE A 603 -28.37 12.93 -6.30
N ARG A 604 -28.88 13.01 -7.52
CA ARG A 604 -29.36 14.27 -8.10
C ARG A 604 -30.53 14.85 -7.31
N ALA A 605 -31.47 14.01 -6.84
CA ALA A 605 -32.57 14.44 -6.02
C ALA A 605 -32.13 15.01 -4.67
N CYS A 606 -31.16 14.34 -4.01
CA CYS A 606 -30.57 14.83 -2.78
C CYS A 606 -29.75 16.11 -3.01
N ARG A 607 -28.95 16.18 -4.10
CA ARG A 607 -28.18 17.40 -4.45
C ARG A 607 -29.10 18.60 -4.69
N ALA A 608 -30.23 18.39 -5.32
CA ALA A 608 -31.24 19.45 -5.56
C ALA A 608 -31.92 19.94 -4.27
N ALA A 609 -32.04 19.06 -3.26
CA ALA A 609 -32.64 19.38 -1.95
C ALA A 609 -31.65 19.93 -0.94
N TRP A 610 -30.34 19.70 -1.13
CA TRP A 610 -29.25 20.13 -0.23
C TRP A 610 -28.72 21.51 -0.64
N PRO A 611 -28.39 22.42 0.31
CA PRO A 611 -27.88 23.76 -0.03
C PRO A 611 -26.66 23.71 -0.96
N GLN A 612 -26.61 24.66 -1.92
CA GLN A 612 -25.57 24.67 -2.94
C GLN A 612 -24.17 25.01 -2.40
N ASP A 613 -24.09 25.73 -1.30
CA ASP A 613 -22.84 26.10 -0.61
C ASP A 613 -22.35 24.99 0.31
N LYS A 614 -23.18 24.01 0.63
CA LYS A 614 -22.80 22.85 1.44
C LYS A 614 -22.35 21.66 0.57
N PRO A 615 -21.26 20.96 0.93
CA PRO A 615 -20.78 19.81 0.18
C PRO A 615 -21.68 18.58 0.31
N LEU A 616 -21.69 17.77 -0.75
CA LEU A 616 -22.32 16.46 -0.82
C LEU A 616 -21.29 15.43 -1.30
N SER A 617 -21.02 14.41 -0.49
CA SER A 617 -20.13 13.30 -0.82
C SER A 617 -20.88 12.00 -1.07
N VAL A 618 -20.13 11.02 -1.58
CA VAL A 618 -20.62 9.65 -1.76
C VAL A 618 -19.55 8.68 -1.25
N ARG A 619 -19.97 7.72 -0.42
CA ARG A 619 -19.13 6.58 -0.06
C ARG A 619 -19.35 5.43 -1.02
N VAL A 620 -18.27 4.86 -1.57
CA VAL A 620 -18.32 3.75 -2.53
C VAL A 620 -17.48 2.57 -2.07
N SER A 621 -17.88 1.34 -2.45
CA SER A 621 -16.99 0.18 -2.44
C SER A 621 -16.21 0.16 -3.74
N ALA A 622 -14.95 0.57 -3.70
CA ALA A 622 -14.10 0.69 -4.88
C ALA A 622 -13.78 -0.66 -5.56
N THR A 623 -13.97 -1.77 -4.86
CA THR A 623 -13.90 -3.14 -5.35
C THR A 623 -14.70 -4.06 -4.44
N ASP A 624 -15.22 -5.14 -4.99
CA ASP A 624 -15.95 -6.16 -4.23
C ASP A 624 -15.05 -7.24 -3.62
N TRP A 625 -13.76 -7.25 -3.96
CA TRP A 625 -12.81 -8.30 -3.55
C TRP A 625 -13.26 -9.72 -3.92
N ALA A 626 -14.05 -9.86 -4.96
CA ALA A 626 -14.60 -11.13 -5.44
C ALA A 626 -14.55 -11.20 -6.98
N PRO A 627 -14.33 -12.40 -7.55
CA PRO A 627 -14.34 -12.58 -9.01
C PRO A 627 -15.67 -12.13 -9.61
N GLY A 628 -15.61 -11.44 -10.74
CA GLY A 628 -16.80 -10.91 -11.43
C GLY A 628 -17.43 -9.68 -10.76
N GLY A 629 -16.79 -9.14 -9.71
CA GLY A 629 -17.21 -7.90 -9.05
C GLY A 629 -16.82 -6.63 -9.81
N LEU A 630 -16.97 -5.49 -9.15
CA LEU A 630 -16.68 -4.17 -9.69
C LEU A 630 -15.22 -4.10 -10.18
N SER A 631 -15.04 -3.74 -11.46
CA SER A 631 -13.73 -3.56 -12.07
C SER A 631 -13.14 -2.17 -11.78
N GLY A 632 -11.84 -2.01 -12.05
CA GLY A 632 -11.20 -0.69 -11.96
C GLY A 632 -11.78 0.31 -12.96
N ASP A 633 -12.12 -0.14 -14.16
CA ASP A 633 -12.77 0.72 -15.18
C ASP A 633 -14.18 1.14 -14.74
N ASP A 634 -14.93 0.24 -14.12
CA ASP A 634 -16.22 0.58 -13.50
C ASP A 634 -16.06 1.65 -12.42
N LEU A 635 -15.06 1.52 -11.55
CA LEU A 635 -14.75 2.51 -10.51
C LEU A 635 -14.45 3.88 -11.13
N MET A 636 -13.61 3.94 -12.17
CA MET A 636 -13.32 5.20 -12.85
C MET A 636 -14.54 5.80 -13.53
N ALA A 637 -15.38 4.97 -14.14
CA ALA A 637 -16.61 5.41 -14.79
C ALA A 637 -17.62 5.98 -13.78
N LEU A 638 -17.89 5.26 -12.67
CA LEU A 638 -18.81 5.75 -11.64
C LEU A 638 -18.31 7.04 -10.97
N ALA A 639 -17.00 7.16 -10.75
CA ALA A 639 -16.41 8.36 -10.16
C ALA A 639 -16.57 9.59 -11.07
N ARG A 640 -16.40 9.43 -12.39
CA ARG A 640 -16.68 10.51 -13.38
C ARG A 640 -18.15 10.88 -13.38
N MET A 641 -19.06 9.89 -13.41
CA MET A 641 -20.51 10.16 -13.39
C MET A 641 -20.95 10.89 -12.11
N LEU A 642 -20.37 10.56 -10.95
CA LEU A 642 -20.65 11.26 -9.69
C LEU A 642 -20.10 12.70 -9.72
N LYS A 643 -18.88 12.89 -10.21
CA LYS A 643 -18.30 14.23 -10.40
C LYS A 643 -19.17 15.11 -11.31
N ASP A 644 -19.58 14.58 -12.45
CA ASP A 644 -20.41 15.27 -13.42
C ASP A 644 -21.82 15.58 -12.86
N ALA A 645 -22.31 14.76 -11.93
CA ALA A 645 -23.56 15.01 -11.22
C ALA A 645 -23.43 16.06 -10.09
N GLY A 646 -22.22 16.53 -9.78
CA GLY A 646 -21.97 17.56 -8.76
C GLY A 646 -21.56 17.00 -7.40
N CYS A 647 -21.02 15.80 -7.34
CA CYS A 647 -20.37 15.25 -6.15
C CYS A 647 -19.09 16.02 -5.84
N ASP A 648 -18.88 16.35 -4.56
CA ASP A 648 -17.76 17.19 -4.12
C ASP A 648 -16.58 16.38 -3.61
N LEU A 649 -16.84 15.16 -3.09
CA LEU A 649 -15.83 14.25 -2.54
C LEU A 649 -16.30 12.80 -2.67
N ILE A 650 -15.37 11.89 -2.99
CA ILE A 650 -15.62 10.44 -2.94
C ILE A 650 -14.87 9.84 -1.75
N ASP A 651 -15.62 9.24 -0.83
CA ASP A 651 -15.10 8.41 0.26
C ASP A 651 -14.88 6.98 -0.24
N CYS A 652 -13.60 6.61 -0.38
CA CYS A 652 -13.19 5.34 -0.96
C CYS A 652 -13.04 4.26 0.12
N SER A 653 -14.06 3.42 0.25
CA SER A 653 -14.03 2.15 0.98
C SER A 653 -13.95 0.96 0.03
N THR A 654 -14.04 -0.27 0.51
CA THR A 654 -14.03 -1.49 -0.30
C THR A 654 -14.85 -2.62 0.32
N GLY A 655 -15.29 -3.55 -0.52
CA GLY A 655 -15.85 -4.83 -0.10
C GLY A 655 -17.21 -4.75 0.56
N GLN A 656 -17.50 -5.76 1.38
CA GLN A 656 -18.75 -5.98 2.11
C GLN A 656 -19.98 -6.20 1.22
N THR A 657 -19.78 -6.32 -0.10
CA THR A 657 -20.85 -6.53 -1.08
C THR A 657 -21.36 -7.96 -1.06
N VAL A 658 -20.45 -8.93 -0.94
CA VAL A 658 -20.73 -10.37 -0.88
C VAL A 658 -19.90 -11.04 0.21
N PRO A 659 -20.40 -12.14 0.85
CA PRO A 659 -19.66 -12.81 1.90
C PRO A 659 -18.40 -13.54 1.39
N GLN A 660 -18.33 -13.90 0.10
CA GLN A 660 -17.20 -14.58 -0.54
C GLN A 660 -16.00 -13.67 -0.82
N GLN A 661 -16.06 -12.42 -0.41
CA GLN A 661 -14.97 -11.47 -0.57
C GLN A 661 -13.66 -11.95 0.05
N LYS A 662 -12.54 -11.65 -0.61
CA LYS A 662 -11.18 -11.95 -0.13
C LYS A 662 -10.31 -10.70 -0.15
N PRO A 663 -10.51 -9.78 0.81
CA PRO A 663 -9.73 -8.55 0.87
C PRO A 663 -8.24 -8.83 1.14
N VAL A 664 -7.37 -8.13 0.42
CA VAL A 664 -5.94 -8.15 0.71
C VAL A 664 -5.65 -7.08 1.77
N TYR A 665 -5.74 -7.48 3.02
CA TYR A 665 -5.48 -6.59 4.15
C TYR A 665 -4.00 -6.20 4.25
N GLY A 666 -3.76 -5.04 4.83
CA GLY A 666 -2.44 -4.50 5.07
C GLY A 666 -2.52 -3.02 5.45
N ARG A 667 -1.40 -2.43 5.84
CA ARG A 667 -1.31 -1.00 6.19
C ARG A 667 -1.84 -0.13 5.03
N MET A 668 -2.83 0.75 5.32
CA MET A 668 -3.41 1.68 4.34
C MET A 668 -3.93 0.95 3.08
N TYR A 669 -4.58 -0.23 3.24
CA TYR A 669 -4.89 -1.12 2.12
C TYR A 669 -5.91 -0.55 1.12
N GLN A 670 -6.77 0.39 1.53
CA GLN A 670 -7.75 1.03 0.66
C GLN A 670 -7.23 2.34 0.02
N ALA A 671 -6.10 2.88 0.49
CA ALA A 671 -5.55 4.12 -0.03
C ALA A 671 -5.25 4.11 -1.55
N PRO A 672 -4.84 3.00 -2.18
CA PRO A 672 -4.66 2.96 -3.63
C PRO A 672 -5.90 3.30 -4.45
N PHE A 673 -7.10 3.04 -3.95
CA PHE A 673 -8.35 3.36 -4.65
C PHE A 673 -8.67 4.85 -4.57
N ALA A 674 -8.49 5.48 -3.43
CA ALA A 674 -8.61 6.94 -3.29
C ALA A 674 -7.59 7.68 -4.14
N ASP A 675 -6.34 7.21 -4.13
CA ASP A 675 -5.26 7.69 -5.00
C ASP A 675 -5.64 7.61 -6.49
N TRP A 676 -6.19 6.49 -6.91
CA TRP A 676 -6.62 6.27 -8.29
C TRP A 676 -7.73 7.24 -8.70
N VAL A 677 -8.81 7.31 -7.93
CA VAL A 677 -9.93 8.23 -8.20
C VAL A 677 -9.45 9.69 -8.18
N ARG A 678 -8.65 10.09 -7.19
CA ARG A 678 -8.15 11.45 -7.05
C ARG A 678 -7.33 11.91 -8.27
N ASN A 679 -6.37 11.10 -8.65
CA ASN A 679 -5.36 11.53 -9.62
C ASN A 679 -5.76 11.27 -11.08
N GLU A 680 -6.73 10.37 -11.35
CA GLU A 680 -7.23 10.14 -12.72
C GLU A 680 -8.54 10.85 -13.03
N VAL A 681 -9.43 10.99 -12.03
CA VAL A 681 -10.72 11.66 -12.22
C VAL A 681 -10.64 13.15 -11.84
N GLY A 682 -9.71 13.51 -10.95
CA GLY A 682 -9.54 14.89 -10.50
C GLY A 682 -10.73 15.38 -9.66
N ILE A 683 -11.22 14.54 -8.74
CA ILE A 683 -12.20 14.87 -7.71
C ILE A 683 -11.54 14.68 -6.35
N ALA A 684 -11.92 15.49 -5.36
CA ALA A 684 -11.44 15.30 -3.99
C ALA A 684 -11.78 13.92 -3.47
N THR A 685 -10.85 13.31 -2.71
CA THR A 685 -11.06 11.97 -2.14
C THR A 685 -10.76 11.93 -0.64
N MET A 686 -11.46 11.02 0.01
CA MET A 686 -11.16 10.58 1.36
C MET A 686 -10.79 9.11 1.34
N THR A 687 -9.78 8.74 2.12
CA THR A 687 -9.36 7.34 2.27
C THR A 687 -9.55 6.86 3.70
N VAL A 688 -9.85 5.58 3.85
CA VAL A 688 -10.04 4.88 5.12
C VAL A 688 -9.39 3.50 5.03
N GLY A 689 -9.17 2.80 6.12
CA GLY A 689 -8.78 1.38 6.14
C GLY A 689 -7.34 1.11 6.57
N ALA A 690 -7.18 0.52 7.75
CA ALA A 690 -5.91 0.19 8.39
C ALA A 690 -4.91 1.37 8.45
N ILE A 691 -5.43 2.56 8.72
CA ILE A 691 -4.68 3.78 9.02
C ILE A 691 -4.77 3.95 10.54
N SER A 692 -3.65 3.92 11.25
CA SER A 692 -3.61 3.82 12.72
C SER A 692 -2.79 4.91 13.41
N SER A 693 -2.06 5.74 12.67
CA SER A 693 -1.18 6.77 13.23
C SER A 693 -1.23 8.08 12.46
N ALA A 694 -0.89 9.17 13.12
CA ALA A 694 -0.75 10.50 12.52
C ALA A 694 0.35 10.55 11.45
N ASP A 695 1.40 9.76 11.63
CA ASP A 695 2.45 9.52 10.64
C ASP A 695 1.90 9.00 9.29
N GLN A 696 0.99 8.02 9.34
CA GLN A 696 0.34 7.49 8.14
C GLN A 696 -0.60 8.52 7.49
N VAL A 697 -1.27 9.35 8.29
CA VAL A 697 -2.10 10.46 7.78
C VAL A 697 -1.25 11.44 6.98
N ASN A 698 -0.13 11.91 7.56
CA ASN A 698 0.80 12.81 6.88
C ASN A 698 1.38 12.19 5.61
N THR A 699 1.72 10.88 5.65
CA THR A 699 2.25 10.14 4.49
C THR A 699 1.26 10.14 3.31
N LEU A 700 -0.01 9.87 3.57
CA LEU A 700 -1.05 9.82 2.53
C LEU A 700 -1.32 11.18 1.91
N LEU A 701 -1.38 12.23 2.74
CA LEU A 701 -1.60 13.59 2.29
C LEU A 701 -0.42 14.13 1.50
N ALA A 702 0.80 14.02 2.04
CA ALA A 702 2.02 14.49 1.38
C ALA A 702 2.28 13.82 0.05
N SER A 703 2.00 12.51 -0.07
CA SER A 703 2.14 11.76 -1.32
C SER A 703 1.01 12.00 -2.33
N GLY A 704 0.00 12.82 -2.00
CA GLY A 704 -1.12 13.13 -2.88
C GLY A 704 -2.08 11.98 -3.14
N LYS A 705 -2.17 11.01 -2.22
CA LYS A 705 -3.04 9.83 -2.35
C LYS A 705 -4.49 10.07 -1.93
N ALA A 706 -4.72 11.09 -1.11
CA ALA A 706 -6.05 11.52 -0.71
C ALA A 706 -5.99 12.99 -0.25
N ASP A 707 -7.14 13.65 -0.17
CA ASP A 707 -7.29 15.00 0.35
C ASP A 707 -7.69 15.01 1.82
N LEU A 708 -8.44 13.99 2.26
CA LEU A 708 -8.85 13.75 3.63
C LEU A 708 -8.55 12.30 4.05
N VAL A 709 -8.34 12.09 5.35
CA VAL A 709 -8.06 10.76 5.90
C VAL A 709 -9.04 10.45 7.02
N ALA A 710 -9.85 9.41 6.80
CA ALA A 710 -10.82 8.94 7.79
C ALA A 710 -10.24 7.82 8.65
N LEU A 711 -10.43 7.94 9.95
CA LEU A 711 -10.02 6.98 10.96
C LEU A 711 -11.25 6.41 11.66
N ALA A 712 -11.38 5.07 11.66
CA ALA A 712 -12.45 4.38 12.36
C ALA A 712 -11.98 3.86 13.74
N ARG A 713 -11.38 2.68 13.76
CA ARG A 713 -10.93 2.03 15.01
C ARG A 713 -9.99 2.89 15.87
N PRO A 714 -9.08 3.72 15.34
CA PRO A 714 -8.32 4.65 16.17
C PRO A 714 -9.19 5.64 16.94
N HIS A 715 -10.26 6.17 16.33
CA HIS A 715 -11.19 7.06 17.02
C HIS A 715 -12.17 6.32 17.97
N LEU A 716 -12.40 5.00 17.80
CA LEU A 716 -13.09 4.21 18.81
C LEU A 716 -12.25 4.06 20.07
N ALA A 717 -10.95 3.77 19.89
CA ALA A 717 -10.01 3.59 20.99
C ALA A 717 -9.61 4.93 21.66
N ASN A 718 -9.53 6.01 20.90
CA ASN A 718 -9.03 7.32 21.34
C ASN A 718 -9.79 8.47 20.68
N PRO A 719 -10.82 9.02 21.30
CA PRO A 719 -11.56 10.18 20.77
C PRO A 719 -10.68 11.44 20.62
N TYR A 720 -9.59 11.55 21.38
CA TYR A 720 -8.68 12.70 21.42
C TYR A 720 -7.44 12.53 20.51
N PHE A 721 -7.51 11.63 19.52
CA PHE A 721 -6.43 11.34 18.60
C PHE A 721 -5.81 12.60 17.97
N THR A 722 -6.66 13.52 17.50
CA THR A 722 -6.20 14.75 16.81
C THR A 722 -5.52 15.72 17.79
N LEU A 723 -6.04 15.88 19.00
CA LEU A 723 -5.40 16.70 20.03
C LEU A 723 -4.04 16.13 20.43
N GLN A 724 -3.93 14.81 20.60
CA GLN A 724 -2.65 14.16 20.90
C GLN A 724 -1.65 14.31 19.75
N ALA A 725 -2.11 14.16 18.50
CA ALA A 725 -1.28 14.41 17.32
C ALA A 725 -0.81 15.88 17.24
N SER A 726 -1.66 16.85 17.63
CA SER A 726 -1.25 18.26 17.68
C SER A 726 -0.12 18.50 18.66
N ALA A 727 -0.17 17.85 19.82
CA ALA A 727 0.92 17.90 20.81
C ALA A 727 2.18 17.21 20.28
N TRP A 728 2.04 16.05 19.63
CA TRP A 728 3.16 15.31 19.04
C TRP A 728 3.94 16.10 18.00
N TYR A 729 3.22 16.77 17.07
CA TYR A 729 3.82 17.61 16.03
C TYR A 729 4.00 19.06 16.45
N GLN A 730 3.81 19.41 17.74
CA GLN A 730 3.94 20.77 18.30
C GLN A 730 3.08 21.80 17.55
N HIS A 731 1.90 21.40 17.05
CA HIS A 731 0.98 22.28 16.32
C HIS A 731 0.08 23.06 17.30
N ALA A 732 0.58 24.19 17.79
CA ALA A 732 -0.13 25.03 18.76
C ALA A 732 -1.47 25.65 18.27
N PRO A 733 -1.68 25.95 16.97
CA PRO A 733 -2.95 26.49 16.48
C PRO A 733 -4.15 25.57 16.59
N GLN A 734 -3.96 24.22 16.75
CA GLN A 734 -5.08 23.31 16.92
C GLN A 734 -5.97 23.76 18.08
N HIS A 735 -7.28 23.89 17.82
CA HIS A 735 -8.23 24.26 18.86
C HIS A 735 -8.32 23.18 19.94
N TRP A 736 -8.21 23.60 21.20
CA TRP A 736 -8.45 22.79 22.40
C TRP A 736 -9.64 23.38 23.16
N PRO A 737 -10.56 22.57 23.67
CA PRO A 737 -11.63 23.07 24.54
C PRO A 737 -11.06 23.86 25.71
N LEU A 738 -11.75 24.95 26.11
CA LEU A 738 -11.31 25.78 27.24
C LEU A 738 -11.10 24.96 28.52
N GLN A 739 -11.95 23.96 28.74
CA GLN A 739 -11.91 23.06 29.89
C GLN A 739 -10.65 22.17 29.92
N TYR A 740 -9.96 22.01 28.79
CA TYR A 740 -8.78 21.15 28.63
C TYR A 740 -7.46 21.91 28.54
N LEU A 741 -7.48 23.25 28.58
CA LEU A 741 -6.27 24.08 28.43
C LEU A 741 -5.20 23.78 29.48
N SER A 742 -5.58 23.45 30.73
CA SER A 742 -4.62 23.08 31.77
C SER A 742 -3.85 21.79 31.43
N GLY A 743 -4.48 20.85 30.68
CA GLY A 743 -3.86 19.62 30.21
C GLY A 743 -3.03 19.81 28.93
N ARG A 744 -3.37 20.81 28.10
CA ARG A 744 -2.72 21.08 26.80
C ARG A 744 -1.21 21.32 26.95
N ASP A 745 -0.81 22.25 27.81
CA ASP A 745 0.60 22.61 27.98
C ASP A 745 1.45 21.43 28.49
N GLN A 746 0.86 20.61 29.35
CA GLN A 746 1.50 19.38 29.82
C GLN A 746 1.63 18.37 28.67
N ALA A 747 0.58 18.20 27.86
CA ALA A 747 0.59 17.29 26.71
C ALA A 747 1.68 17.67 25.70
N PHE A 748 1.83 18.96 25.39
CA PHE A 748 2.88 19.46 24.48
C PHE A 748 4.28 19.22 25.03
N ARG A 749 4.53 19.53 26.32
CA ARG A 749 5.84 19.26 26.93
C ARG A 749 6.18 17.79 26.98
N ASN A 750 5.22 16.93 27.33
CA ASN A 750 5.43 15.49 27.38
C ASN A 750 5.70 14.92 25.98
N ALA A 751 4.88 15.28 24.99
CA ALA A 751 5.06 14.83 23.61
C ALA A 751 6.41 15.26 23.03
N LEU A 752 6.88 16.48 23.30
CA LEU A 752 8.20 16.93 22.87
C LEU A 752 9.32 16.06 23.46
N ARG A 753 9.27 15.77 24.77
CA ARG A 753 10.25 14.91 25.44
C ARG A 753 10.17 13.47 24.90
N ASP A 754 8.97 12.90 24.85
CA ASP A 754 8.77 11.50 24.45
C ASP A 754 9.20 11.29 22.98
N ARG A 755 8.96 12.30 22.10
CA ARG A 755 9.42 12.27 20.71
C ARG A 755 10.96 12.31 20.63
N ALA A 756 11.61 13.15 21.44
CA ALA A 756 13.07 13.22 21.49
C ALA A 756 13.69 11.90 21.97
N GLU A 757 13.16 11.32 23.05
CA GLU A 757 13.60 10.03 23.58
C GLU A 757 13.39 8.90 22.57
N LEU A 758 12.23 8.84 21.92
CA LEU A 758 11.93 7.82 20.89
C LEU A 758 12.85 7.99 19.68
N THR A 759 13.14 9.21 19.26
CA THR A 759 14.07 9.50 18.15
C THR A 759 15.48 9.02 18.50
N ASP A 760 15.98 9.28 19.71
CA ASP A 760 17.30 8.81 20.19
C ASP A 760 17.35 7.27 20.20
N VAL A 761 16.31 6.59 20.71
CA VAL A 761 16.22 5.13 20.69
C VAL A 761 16.24 4.57 19.27
N LYS A 762 15.44 5.16 18.36
CA LYS A 762 15.40 4.74 16.97
C LYS A 762 16.74 4.96 16.26
N LEU A 763 17.42 6.07 16.51
CA LEU A 763 18.74 6.35 15.94
C LEU A 763 19.81 5.37 16.45
N ARG A 764 19.79 5.04 17.73
CA ARG A 764 20.70 4.02 18.30
C ARG A 764 20.41 2.60 17.77
N ALA A 765 19.15 2.30 17.43
CA ALA A 765 18.75 1.02 16.86
C ALA A 765 19.01 0.93 15.34
N ARG A 766 19.44 2.00 14.68
CA ARG A 766 19.80 1.94 13.25
C ARG A 766 21.00 1.01 13.05
N PRO A 767 21.01 0.20 11.99
CA PRO A 767 22.17 -0.60 11.64
C PRO A 767 23.43 0.26 11.55
N ALA A 768 24.55 -0.25 12.02
CA ALA A 768 25.84 0.42 11.85
C ALA A 768 26.21 0.48 10.37
N SER A 769 26.82 1.58 9.92
CA SER A 769 27.36 1.64 8.57
C SER A 769 28.43 0.57 8.35
N HIS A 770 28.29 -0.20 7.28
CA HIS A 770 29.24 -1.23 6.85
C HIS A 770 30.31 -0.70 5.89
N GLU A 771 30.31 0.60 5.64
CA GLU A 771 31.32 1.28 4.83
C GLU A 771 32.71 1.06 5.44
N LEU A 772 33.72 0.82 4.59
CA LEU A 772 35.11 0.78 5.01
C LEU A 772 35.53 2.22 5.32
N LYS A 773 35.73 2.52 6.61
CA LYS A 773 36.35 3.80 7.00
C LYS A 773 37.80 3.78 6.53
N ASP A 774 38.19 4.83 5.81
CA ASP A 774 39.56 5.03 5.42
C ASP A 774 40.38 5.38 6.66
N ASP A 775 41.19 4.44 7.17
CA ASP A 775 42.03 4.63 8.35
C ASP A 775 43.13 5.69 8.14
N SER A 776 43.28 6.21 6.91
CA SER A 776 44.29 7.21 6.57
C SER A 776 44.04 8.58 7.22
N THR A 777 42.81 8.87 7.68
CA THR A 777 42.46 10.15 8.34
C THR A 777 42.52 10.11 9.87
N ALA A 778 42.72 8.97 10.48
CA ALA A 778 42.81 8.82 11.95
C ALA A 778 44.13 9.35 12.53
N GLY A 779 45.14 9.62 11.72
CA GLY A 779 46.48 10.06 12.12
C GLY A 779 46.69 11.56 12.31
N VAL A 780 45.73 12.43 11.86
CA VAL A 780 45.97 13.89 11.79
C VAL A 780 45.30 14.70 12.92
N LYS A 781 44.51 14.09 13.79
CA LYS A 781 43.82 14.81 14.91
C LYS A 781 44.35 14.54 16.29
N ARG A 782 45.68 14.19 16.44
CA ARG A 782 46.36 14.12 17.74
C ARG A 782 47.60 14.99 17.86
N ALA A 783 47.63 16.10 17.12
CA ALA A 783 48.66 17.12 17.32
C ALA A 783 48.09 18.50 16.92
N ALA A 784 47.29 19.11 17.78
CA ALA A 784 47.09 20.53 17.93
C ALA A 784 46.33 20.79 19.25
#